data_89b66c82bfd1207210ef08fdda5635ba
#
_entry.id   89b66c82bfd1207210ef08fdda5635ba
#
_cell.length_a   1.000
_cell.length_b   1.000
_cell.length_c   1.000
_cell.angle_alpha   90.00
_cell.angle_beta   90.00
_cell.angle_gamma   90.00
#
_symmetry.space_group_name_H-M   'P 1'
#
loop_
_entity.id
_entity.type
_entity.pdbx_description
1 polymer ?
#
loop_
_entity_poly.entity_id
_entity_poly.type
_entity_poly.pdbx_seq_one_letter_code
_entity_poly.pdbx_strand_id
1 'polypeptide(L)'
;MSEFDQTLAQYGILAKNGTKSIQKNNITLINADIEKIDFNILQENKIEKFYIENSEVKNIFFAKENDIEFTFSDCIFKNKLLSIKIIFKKDIKFFHCIFEKYVEFVAVEFNSIVNFDISRFNDEVKFLRVNFFSNLESTFKETVFESFVDFSGAVFKGKIDFSNAKFKKAKFAQVHFLAKPKTTEKTTSIQVQNGKEVVESIFFNTIFRDEVSFDSAVFEGRVEFVNSIFKDNVSFLNAKFLFSYSFNQPVKFINSSTQNETIENNFYAITVLGDADFSNAMFKGKTDFSMSNFKGKVDFINTKFLAIQDNTIENNFLWTIFKDNVSFNSVKIKSKISFEFSSFNEKFEFIVFNSLKDNLIFNGINFKKAKFNFLENNTNEGIKITNSNFTEMLEIENINIGESDFQNIVFGGIVIFNEINQTNKIQKKANFINCTFSNQFNIKHDYIQYDYNELKEKNKSTYDEFLNFRDLFRKLKSNRIAHHNLIDATELRAQELYARELELKYKENKNLKEKIEQYQLFFYRKLCDHHTDLLKVFHNLLIIIMLFSVFSFVLDKFKQPSIENNAKYHIVQVDTNESYIFKEHNKTTYNIFGLNINKESGKLDEFIKNNFAYVLILLFIVLPILSFNIFTNLYIFGSFFYMIFNFLDLVALYTHIAIISLFVFFALKFILLDDKQEIIRKIIIGISYIVCIFVLLIKPSLMLPVFGSFLEKDSNATYPLLLSLSVVYFILVALVIFSLQKTARKNSIVPS
;
A
#
# COMPACT_ATOMS: atom_id res chain seq x y z
N MET A 1 1.64 77.44 -33.94
CA MET A 1 1.32 76.90 -32.61
C MET A 1 0.03 77.58 -32.17
N SER A 2 -0.96 76.83 -31.82
CA SER A 2 -2.18 77.33 -31.22
C SER A 2 -1.86 77.96 -29.83
N GLU A 3 -2.70 78.87 -29.33
CA GLU A 3 -2.56 79.42 -27.97
C GLU A 3 -2.54 78.28 -26.92
N PHE A 4 -3.19 77.18 -27.24
CA PHE A 4 -3.19 75.90 -26.51
C PHE A 4 -1.79 75.26 -26.42
N ASP A 5 -1.10 75.22 -27.57
CA ASP A 5 0.25 74.60 -27.67
C ASP A 5 1.28 75.43 -26.92
N GLN A 6 1.19 76.78 -26.93
CA GLN A 6 2.11 77.68 -26.23
C GLN A 6 1.97 77.59 -24.72
N THR A 7 0.77 77.44 -24.19
CA THR A 7 0.54 77.30 -22.74
C THR A 7 1.08 75.99 -22.22
N LEU A 8 0.93 74.84 -22.90
CA LEU A 8 1.47 73.54 -22.49
C LEU A 8 2.98 73.49 -22.60
N ALA A 9 3.57 74.20 -23.59
CA ALA A 9 5.02 74.24 -23.76
C ALA A 9 5.76 74.83 -22.53
N GLN A 10 5.14 75.79 -21.79
CA GLN A 10 5.68 76.35 -20.55
C GLN A 10 5.82 75.30 -19.46
N TYR A 11 4.96 74.26 -19.45
CA TYR A 11 5.01 73.12 -18.53
C TYR A 11 5.83 71.93 -19.06
N GLY A 12 6.55 72.13 -20.18
CA GLY A 12 7.37 71.07 -20.76
C GLY A 12 6.57 70.05 -21.58
N ILE A 13 5.33 70.36 -21.97
CA ILE A 13 4.48 69.49 -22.77
C ILE A 13 4.32 70.07 -24.17
N LEU A 14 4.76 69.27 -25.16
CA LEU A 14 4.51 69.61 -26.58
C LEU A 14 3.40 68.70 -27.07
N ALA A 15 2.19 69.28 -27.23
CA ALA A 15 1.00 68.53 -27.66
C ALA A 15 0.20 69.34 -28.70
N LYS A 16 -0.51 68.59 -29.56
CA LYS A 16 -1.46 69.12 -30.56
C LYS A 16 -2.81 68.49 -30.27
N ASN A 17 -3.88 69.20 -30.69
CA ASN A 17 -5.24 68.72 -30.52
C ASN A 17 -5.66 68.47 -29.08
N GLY A 18 -6.88 67.96 -28.85
CA GLY A 18 -7.40 67.60 -27.56
C GLY A 18 -7.89 68.71 -26.67
N THR A 19 -8.37 68.34 -25.49
CA THR A 19 -8.84 69.27 -24.45
C THR A 19 -7.85 69.28 -23.28
N LYS A 20 -7.67 70.44 -22.64
CA LYS A 20 -6.79 70.58 -21.50
C LYS A 20 -7.52 71.24 -20.33
N SER A 21 -7.12 70.87 -19.12
CA SER A 21 -7.45 71.60 -17.92
C SER A 21 -6.21 71.75 -17.07
N ILE A 22 -5.87 72.95 -16.64
CA ILE A 22 -4.78 73.25 -15.74
C ILE A 22 -5.42 73.93 -14.53
N GLN A 23 -5.48 73.23 -13.42
CA GLN A 23 -6.07 73.71 -12.17
C GLN A 23 -5.04 73.68 -11.04
N LYS A 24 -4.58 74.81 -10.60
CA LYS A 24 -3.48 74.93 -9.58
C LYS A 24 -2.27 74.07 -10.01
N ASN A 25 -1.99 72.98 -9.27
CA ASN A 25 -0.85 72.10 -9.51
C ASN A 25 -1.21 70.86 -10.29
N ASN A 26 -2.41 70.78 -10.90
CA ASN A 26 -2.86 69.57 -11.64
C ASN A 26 -3.05 69.89 -13.15
N ILE A 27 -2.54 69.00 -13.98
CA ILE A 27 -2.73 69.08 -15.44
C ILE A 27 -3.52 67.85 -15.89
N THR A 28 -4.56 68.08 -16.67
CA THR A 28 -5.35 67.03 -17.36
C THR A 28 -5.35 67.28 -18.87
N LEU A 29 -5.05 66.24 -19.63
CA LEU A 29 -5.11 66.24 -21.11
C LEU A 29 -5.96 65.10 -21.61
N ILE A 30 -6.86 65.37 -22.53
CA ILE A 30 -7.76 64.37 -23.13
C ILE A 30 -7.75 64.48 -24.63
N ASN A 31 -7.69 63.34 -25.35
CA ASN A 31 -7.71 63.28 -26.84
C ASN A 31 -6.55 64.10 -27.47
N ALA A 32 -5.36 64.09 -26.93
CA ALA A 32 -4.23 64.87 -27.38
C ALA A 32 -3.18 64.04 -28.14
N ASP A 33 -2.54 64.67 -29.15
CA ASP A 33 -1.36 64.17 -29.84
C ASP A 33 -0.10 64.78 -29.17
N ILE A 34 0.57 64.00 -28.31
CA ILE A 34 1.63 64.52 -27.48
C ILE A 34 2.99 64.09 -28.08
N GLU A 35 3.74 65.09 -28.54
CA GLU A 35 5.08 64.89 -29.10
C GLU A 35 6.16 64.70 -28.01
N LYS A 36 6.03 65.43 -26.88
CA LYS A 36 6.98 65.41 -25.80
C LYS A 36 6.32 65.70 -24.46
N ILE A 37 6.72 65.01 -23.42
CA ILE A 37 6.47 65.34 -22.01
C ILE A 37 7.83 65.39 -21.26
N ASP A 38 8.11 66.49 -20.56
CA ASP A 38 9.32 66.66 -19.76
C ASP A 38 8.98 66.82 -18.30
N PHE A 39 9.24 65.78 -17.51
CA PHE A 39 8.92 65.77 -16.06
C PHE A 39 9.84 66.70 -15.24
N ASN A 40 11.05 67.08 -15.75
CA ASN A 40 11.86 68.05 -15.06
C ASN A 40 11.17 69.42 -15.05
N ILE A 41 10.66 69.85 -16.20
CA ILE A 41 9.94 71.15 -16.33
C ILE A 41 8.60 71.09 -15.59
N LEU A 42 7.89 69.97 -15.60
CA LEU A 42 6.66 69.79 -14.81
C LEU A 42 6.93 70.02 -13.30
N GLN A 43 8.01 69.45 -12.76
CA GLN A 43 8.39 69.60 -11.38
C GLN A 43 8.85 71.03 -11.04
N GLU A 44 9.63 71.68 -11.90
CA GLU A 44 10.01 73.06 -11.75
C GLU A 44 8.77 73.96 -11.65
N ASN A 45 7.69 73.63 -12.36
CA ASN A 45 6.41 74.34 -12.29
C ASN A 45 5.52 73.84 -11.13
N LYS A 46 6.04 73.04 -10.21
CA LYS A 46 5.34 72.53 -9.02
C LYS A 46 4.06 71.77 -9.35
N ILE A 47 4.02 71.01 -10.45
CA ILE A 47 2.90 70.14 -10.76
C ILE A 47 2.94 68.94 -9.80
N GLU A 48 1.81 68.67 -9.16
CA GLU A 48 1.63 67.55 -8.20
C GLU A 48 0.93 66.35 -8.84
N LYS A 49 -0.06 66.60 -9.74
CA LYS A 49 -0.82 65.55 -10.42
C LYS A 49 -0.89 65.79 -11.90
N PHE A 50 -0.68 64.70 -12.65
CA PHE A 50 -0.70 64.72 -14.10
C PHE A 50 -1.56 63.59 -14.63
N TYR A 51 -2.63 63.94 -15.36
CA TYR A 51 -3.60 62.98 -15.90
C TYR A 51 -3.70 63.12 -17.41
N ILE A 52 -3.55 62.01 -18.12
CA ILE A 52 -3.71 61.96 -19.57
C ILE A 52 -4.66 60.82 -19.94
N GLU A 53 -5.63 61.12 -20.81
CA GLU A 53 -6.63 60.16 -21.26
C GLU A 53 -6.79 60.16 -22.77
N ASN A 54 -6.99 58.93 -23.35
CA ASN A 54 -7.28 58.71 -24.76
C ASN A 54 -6.36 59.49 -25.70
N SER A 55 -5.03 59.44 -25.48
CA SER A 55 -4.05 60.27 -26.17
C SER A 55 -2.90 59.48 -26.74
N GLU A 56 -2.31 59.97 -27.86
CA GLU A 56 -1.09 59.44 -28.39
C GLU A 56 0.12 60.14 -27.79
N VAL A 57 1.12 59.38 -27.27
CA VAL A 57 2.31 59.91 -26.61
C VAL A 57 3.56 59.37 -27.35
N LYS A 58 4.44 60.30 -27.79
CA LYS A 58 5.66 59.88 -28.50
C LYS A 58 6.87 59.81 -27.58
N ASN A 59 7.20 60.87 -26.84
CA ASN A 59 8.41 60.93 -26.06
C ASN A 59 8.11 61.42 -24.63
N ILE A 60 8.65 60.69 -23.65
CA ILE A 60 8.62 61.07 -22.25
C ILE A 60 10.05 61.12 -21.70
N PHE A 61 10.34 62.19 -21.01
CA PHE A 61 11.62 62.43 -20.30
C PHE A 61 11.32 62.54 -18.79
N PHE A 62 11.68 61.50 -18.05
CA PHE A 62 11.48 61.50 -16.62
C PHE A 62 12.61 62.28 -15.90
N ALA A 63 12.27 62.97 -14.82
CA ALA A 63 13.26 63.54 -13.90
C ALA A 63 13.97 62.41 -13.14
N LYS A 64 15.19 62.64 -12.66
CA LYS A 64 15.97 61.65 -11.91
C LYS A 64 15.23 61.23 -10.61
N GLU A 65 14.54 62.15 -9.98
CA GLU A 65 13.60 61.94 -8.88
C GLU A 65 12.25 62.53 -9.29
N ASN A 66 11.22 61.72 -9.41
CA ASN A 66 9.88 62.19 -9.78
C ASN A 66 8.98 62.24 -8.56
N ASP A 67 8.46 63.42 -8.27
CA ASP A 67 7.56 63.66 -7.14
C ASP A 67 6.13 64.06 -7.60
N ILE A 68 5.77 63.63 -8.83
CA ILE A 68 4.50 63.89 -9.46
C ILE A 68 3.70 62.56 -9.48
N GLU A 69 2.46 62.59 -8.99
CA GLU A 69 1.47 61.52 -9.23
C GLU A 69 0.99 61.61 -10.67
N PHE A 70 1.12 60.54 -11.45
CA PHE A 70 0.63 60.59 -12.81
C PHE A 70 -0.17 59.34 -13.23
N THR A 71 -1.15 59.60 -14.08
CA THR A 71 -2.00 58.58 -14.68
C THR A 71 -2.14 58.78 -16.17
N PHE A 72 -1.83 57.73 -16.91
CA PHE A 72 -2.19 57.57 -18.33
C PHE A 72 -3.29 56.57 -18.40
N SER A 73 -4.43 56.93 -18.98
CA SER A 73 -5.57 56.04 -19.24
C SER A 73 -5.86 55.99 -20.74
N ASP A 74 -6.04 54.81 -21.27
CA ASP A 74 -6.39 54.63 -22.71
C ASP A 74 -5.39 55.29 -23.67
N CYS A 75 -4.10 55.34 -23.30
CA CYS A 75 -3.08 56.03 -24.11
C CYS A 75 -2.24 55.07 -24.97
N ILE A 76 -1.75 55.60 -26.10
CA ILE A 76 -0.87 54.87 -26.99
C ILE A 76 0.50 55.49 -27.03
N PHE A 77 1.54 54.73 -26.58
CA PHE A 77 2.93 55.15 -26.61
C PHE A 77 3.59 54.69 -27.90
N LYS A 78 3.94 55.64 -28.78
CA LYS A 78 4.44 55.38 -30.13
C LYS A 78 5.94 55.09 -30.21
N ASN A 79 6.73 55.66 -29.29
CA ASN A 79 8.16 55.51 -29.28
C ASN A 79 8.65 54.69 -28.04
N LYS A 80 9.95 54.45 -28.00
CA LYS A 80 10.60 53.75 -26.86
C LYS A 80 10.43 54.56 -25.60
N LEU A 81 10.12 53.85 -24.48
CA LEU A 81 10.07 54.43 -23.13
C LEU A 81 11.29 53.94 -22.34
N LEU A 82 12.21 54.83 -22.03
CA LEU A 82 13.45 54.48 -21.35
C LEU A 82 13.53 55.17 -19.99
N SER A 83 13.80 54.41 -18.92
CA SER A 83 13.91 54.92 -17.55
C SER A 83 15.07 54.22 -16.84
N ILE A 84 16.16 54.94 -16.61
CA ILE A 84 17.38 54.38 -16.03
C ILE A 84 17.76 55.14 -14.78
N LYS A 85 17.87 54.43 -13.63
CA LYS A 85 18.25 55.00 -12.35
C LYS A 85 17.33 56.17 -11.90
N ILE A 86 16.04 56.00 -12.06
CA ILE A 86 14.99 56.98 -11.74
C ILE A 86 14.29 56.57 -10.45
N ILE A 87 13.95 57.54 -9.61
CA ILE A 87 13.16 57.30 -8.40
C ILE A 87 11.79 57.96 -8.59
N PHE A 88 10.73 57.16 -8.52
CA PHE A 88 9.37 57.62 -8.52
C PHE A 88 8.81 57.61 -7.08
N LYS A 89 8.47 58.74 -6.52
CA LYS A 89 8.03 58.89 -5.14
C LYS A 89 6.52 58.80 -4.95
N LYS A 90 5.73 58.97 -6.02
CA LYS A 90 4.27 59.02 -6.03
C LYS A 90 3.69 57.90 -6.92
N ASP A 91 2.35 57.78 -6.86
CA ASP A 91 1.63 56.79 -7.64
C ASP A 91 1.78 56.95 -9.14
N ILE A 92 1.95 55.84 -9.80
CA ILE A 92 2.11 55.78 -11.26
C ILE A 92 1.10 54.80 -11.82
N LYS A 93 0.28 55.29 -12.77
CA LYS A 93 -0.74 54.45 -13.40
C LYS A 93 -0.67 54.54 -14.92
N PHE A 94 -0.54 53.39 -15.56
CA PHE A 94 -0.70 53.18 -16.98
C PHE A 94 -1.87 52.22 -17.18
N PHE A 95 -3.06 52.73 -17.11
CA PHE A 95 -4.28 51.92 -17.18
C PHE A 95 -4.77 51.83 -18.61
N HIS A 96 -5.00 50.61 -19.12
CA HIS A 96 -5.47 50.33 -20.47
C HIS A 96 -4.62 51.01 -21.57
N CYS A 97 -3.28 51.05 -21.39
CA CYS A 97 -2.35 51.72 -22.31
C CYS A 97 -1.73 50.73 -23.30
N ILE A 98 -1.36 51.22 -24.49
CA ILE A 98 -0.65 50.42 -25.51
C ILE A 98 0.74 50.98 -25.70
N PHE A 99 1.75 50.16 -25.49
CA PHE A 99 3.15 50.48 -25.74
C PHE A 99 3.55 49.80 -27.05
N GLU A 100 3.68 50.56 -28.14
CA GLU A 100 3.99 49.99 -29.46
C GLU A 100 5.46 49.61 -29.60
N LYS A 101 6.38 50.21 -28.84
CA LYS A 101 7.81 50.04 -28.93
C LYS A 101 8.40 49.60 -27.61
N TYR A 102 9.68 49.25 -27.63
CA TYR A 102 10.50 48.84 -26.50
C TYR A 102 10.34 49.71 -25.27
N VAL A 103 10.13 49.06 -24.12
CA VAL A 103 10.01 49.68 -22.82
C VAL A 103 11.13 49.20 -21.90
N GLU A 104 11.87 50.12 -21.26
CA GLU A 104 12.96 49.72 -20.39
C GLU A 104 12.96 50.56 -19.08
N PHE A 105 12.92 49.83 -17.98
CA PHE A 105 13.15 50.33 -16.63
C PHE A 105 14.38 49.60 -16.07
N VAL A 106 15.51 50.27 -15.86
CA VAL A 106 16.74 49.68 -15.31
C VAL A 106 17.14 50.39 -14.03
N ALA A 107 17.28 49.66 -12.96
CA ALA A 107 17.62 50.17 -11.63
C ALA A 107 16.70 51.33 -11.22
N VAL A 108 15.43 51.21 -11.51
CA VAL A 108 14.38 52.18 -11.16
C VAL A 108 13.79 51.85 -9.79
N GLU A 109 13.46 52.85 -9.03
CA GLU A 109 12.78 52.72 -7.72
C GLU A 109 11.38 53.31 -7.80
N PHE A 110 10.37 52.48 -7.50
CA PHE A 110 9.00 52.89 -7.33
C PHE A 110 8.66 52.84 -5.84
N ASN A 111 8.53 54.02 -5.22
CA ASN A 111 8.29 54.13 -3.77
C ASN A 111 6.80 54.21 -3.42
N SER A 112 5.91 54.13 -4.43
CA SER A 112 4.47 54.13 -4.27
C SER A 112 3.79 53.14 -5.21
N ILE A 113 2.47 53.20 -5.38
CA ILE A 113 1.69 52.26 -6.20
C ILE A 113 2.10 52.34 -7.67
N VAL A 114 2.24 51.17 -8.31
CA VAL A 114 2.45 51.05 -9.74
C VAL A 114 1.31 50.21 -10.32
N ASN A 115 0.64 50.75 -11.34
CA ASN A 115 -0.46 50.05 -12.01
C ASN A 115 -0.25 50.04 -13.50
N PHE A 116 -0.24 48.83 -14.12
CA PHE A 116 -0.21 48.60 -15.54
C PHE A 116 -1.43 47.77 -16.00
N ASP A 117 -2.52 47.82 -15.24
CA ASP A 117 -3.69 46.98 -15.53
C ASP A 117 -4.25 47.18 -16.93
N ILE A 118 -4.68 46.07 -17.57
CA ILE A 118 -5.30 46.02 -18.91
C ILE A 118 -4.38 46.54 -20.04
N SER A 119 -3.14 46.93 -19.70
CA SER A 119 -2.22 47.48 -20.69
C SER A 119 -1.58 46.41 -21.57
N ARG A 120 -1.14 46.86 -22.77
CA ARG A 120 -0.55 45.99 -23.76
C ARG A 120 0.83 46.49 -24.20
N PHE A 121 1.80 45.62 -24.14
CA PHE A 121 3.16 45.84 -24.60
C PHE A 121 3.39 45.02 -25.91
N ASN A 122 3.57 45.72 -27.04
CA ASN A 122 3.72 45.07 -28.34
C ASN A 122 5.16 44.66 -28.63
N ASP A 123 6.14 45.25 -27.99
CA ASP A 123 7.58 44.99 -28.13
C ASP A 123 8.19 44.51 -26.81
N GLU A 124 9.50 44.26 -26.81
CA GLU A 124 10.25 43.82 -25.64
C GLU A 124 10.17 44.80 -24.47
N VAL A 125 10.06 44.22 -23.25
CA VAL A 125 9.96 45.00 -22.02
C VAL A 125 11.04 44.55 -21.04
N LYS A 126 11.73 45.50 -20.41
CA LYS A 126 12.72 45.22 -19.37
C LYS A 126 12.40 45.94 -18.07
N PHE A 127 12.29 45.22 -16.98
CA PHE A 127 12.23 45.72 -15.61
C PHE A 127 13.45 45.20 -14.83
N LEU A 128 14.66 45.51 -15.33
CA LEU A 128 15.90 44.96 -14.79
C LEU A 128 16.33 45.66 -13.48
N ARG A 129 16.45 44.85 -12.40
CA ARG A 129 16.84 45.36 -11.07
C ARG A 129 15.95 46.54 -10.60
N VAL A 130 14.67 46.47 -10.92
CA VAL A 130 13.68 47.47 -10.49
C VAL A 130 13.20 47.13 -9.09
N ASN A 131 13.10 48.15 -8.28
CA ASN A 131 12.62 48.03 -6.91
C ASN A 131 11.21 48.61 -6.79
N PHE A 132 10.22 47.79 -6.49
CA PHE A 132 8.87 48.16 -6.15
C PHE A 132 8.77 48.23 -4.62
N PHE A 133 9.07 49.36 -4.02
CA PHE A 133 9.17 49.55 -2.56
C PHE A 133 7.87 49.94 -1.89
N SER A 134 6.77 50.04 -2.64
CA SER A 134 5.46 50.26 -2.06
C SER A 134 5.07 49.13 -1.09
N ASN A 135 4.64 49.49 0.11
CA ASN A 135 4.01 48.53 1.02
C ASN A 135 2.55 48.21 0.60
N LEU A 136 2.06 48.93 -0.43
CA LEU A 136 0.74 48.75 -1.04
C LEU A 136 0.85 47.78 -2.23
N GLU A 137 -0.21 47.63 -3.00
CA GLU A 137 -0.31 46.75 -4.16
C GLU A 137 0.32 47.40 -5.40
N SER A 138 1.17 46.69 -6.11
CA SER A 138 1.56 46.94 -7.49
C SER A 138 0.84 45.97 -8.40
N THR A 139 0.28 46.42 -9.53
CA THR A 139 -0.62 45.56 -10.33
C THR A 139 -0.31 45.57 -11.80
N PHE A 140 -0.45 44.39 -12.40
CA PHE A 140 -0.34 44.10 -13.83
C PHE A 140 -1.53 43.22 -14.27
N LYS A 141 -2.71 43.43 -13.70
CA LYS A 141 -3.90 42.62 -13.99
C LYS A 141 -4.31 42.75 -15.44
N GLU A 142 -4.62 41.61 -16.08
CA GLU A 142 -5.06 41.56 -17.47
C GLU A 142 -4.05 42.18 -18.47
N THR A 143 -2.81 42.46 -18.04
CA THR A 143 -1.75 43.01 -18.88
C THR A 143 -1.30 41.98 -19.91
N VAL A 144 -1.06 42.44 -21.15
CA VAL A 144 -0.62 41.59 -22.28
C VAL A 144 0.78 41.97 -22.71
N PHE A 145 1.72 41.07 -22.62
CA PHE A 145 3.06 41.19 -23.16
C PHE A 145 3.17 40.36 -24.44
N GLU A 146 3.15 40.99 -25.59
CA GLU A 146 3.19 40.32 -26.92
C GLU A 146 4.62 39.94 -27.35
N SER A 147 5.64 40.33 -26.59
CA SER A 147 7.03 40.00 -26.79
C SER A 147 7.69 39.53 -25.50
N PHE A 148 9.02 39.50 -25.46
CA PHE A 148 9.78 39.12 -24.26
C PHE A 148 9.69 40.18 -23.17
N VAL A 149 9.45 39.72 -21.91
CA VAL A 149 9.56 40.60 -20.74
C VAL A 149 10.57 40.05 -19.74
N ASP A 150 11.44 40.91 -19.22
CA ASP A 150 12.51 40.54 -18.29
C ASP A 150 12.36 41.33 -16.97
N PHE A 151 12.02 40.63 -15.89
CA PHE A 151 11.99 41.15 -14.52
C PHE A 151 13.24 40.75 -13.72
N SER A 152 14.31 40.28 -14.35
CA SER A 152 15.47 39.73 -13.65
C SER A 152 16.03 40.71 -12.60
N GLY A 153 16.21 40.16 -11.38
CA GLY A 153 16.75 40.93 -10.24
C GLY A 153 15.79 41.98 -9.69
N ALA A 154 14.53 42.03 -10.10
CA ALA A 154 13.56 42.94 -9.54
C ALA A 154 13.20 42.58 -8.06
N VAL A 155 12.81 43.60 -7.27
CA VAL A 155 12.41 43.41 -5.89
C VAL A 155 10.99 43.98 -5.69
N PHE A 156 10.06 43.12 -5.32
CA PHE A 156 8.69 43.51 -4.96
C PHE A 156 8.53 43.45 -3.44
N LYS A 157 8.31 44.58 -2.79
CA LYS A 157 8.21 44.69 -1.33
C LYS A 157 6.78 44.57 -0.81
N GLY A 158 5.79 44.91 -1.63
CA GLY A 158 4.37 44.78 -1.35
C GLY A 158 3.69 43.69 -2.14
N LYS A 159 2.36 43.68 -2.10
CA LYS A 159 1.56 42.77 -2.93
C LYS A 159 1.82 43.04 -4.42
N ILE A 160 2.01 42.00 -5.20
CA ILE A 160 2.09 42.07 -6.66
C ILE A 160 1.02 41.17 -7.27
N ASP A 161 0.29 41.68 -8.26
CA ASP A 161 -0.83 40.99 -8.86
C ASP A 161 -0.71 40.98 -10.40
N PHE A 162 -0.50 39.78 -10.95
CA PHE A 162 -0.49 39.45 -12.36
C PHE A 162 -1.73 38.68 -12.80
N SER A 163 -2.83 38.75 -12.06
CA SER A 163 -4.05 37.99 -12.38
C SER A 163 -4.52 38.25 -13.81
N ASN A 164 -4.86 37.16 -14.54
CA ASN A 164 -5.30 37.18 -15.94
C ASN A 164 -4.29 37.78 -16.92
N ALA A 165 -3.02 38.02 -16.51
CA ALA A 165 -2.01 38.53 -17.43
C ALA A 165 -1.62 37.48 -18.49
N LYS A 166 -1.16 37.95 -19.64
CA LYS A 166 -0.73 37.11 -20.76
C LYS A 166 0.71 37.46 -21.16
N PHE A 167 1.59 36.52 -20.99
CA PHE A 167 2.98 36.64 -21.35
C PHE A 167 3.25 35.82 -22.63
N LYS A 168 3.92 36.41 -23.62
CA LYS A 168 4.49 35.61 -24.70
C LYS A 168 5.70 34.85 -24.20
N LYS A 169 6.74 35.53 -23.73
CA LYS A 169 7.90 34.96 -23.06
C LYS A 169 8.28 35.82 -21.85
N ALA A 170 8.57 35.20 -20.70
CA ALA A 170 8.85 35.94 -19.48
C ALA A 170 10.05 35.42 -18.73
N LYS A 171 10.78 36.32 -18.04
CA LYS A 171 11.88 35.96 -17.17
C LYS A 171 11.76 36.66 -15.84
N PHE A 172 11.66 35.87 -14.76
CA PHE A 172 11.60 36.32 -13.37
C PHE A 172 12.83 35.80 -12.59
N ALA A 173 14.00 35.70 -13.27
CA ALA A 173 15.19 35.15 -12.66
C ALA A 173 15.73 36.04 -11.55
N GLN A 174 16.06 35.45 -10.39
CA GLN A 174 16.58 36.17 -9.22
C GLN A 174 15.66 37.29 -8.71
N VAL A 175 14.36 37.19 -8.96
CA VAL A 175 13.36 38.13 -8.42
C VAL A 175 13.14 37.87 -6.94
N HIS A 176 13.01 38.94 -6.14
CA HIS A 176 12.70 38.85 -4.73
C HIS A 176 11.29 39.39 -4.47
N PHE A 177 10.39 38.51 -4.07
CA PHE A 177 9.05 38.86 -3.58
C PHE A 177 9.10 38.90 -2.04
N LEU A 178 9.33 40.10 -1.46
CA LEU A 178 9.57 40.28 -0.04
C LEU A 178 8.25 40.38 0.74
N ALA A 179 8.12 39.58 1.78
CA ALA A 179 7.03 39.70 2.75
C ALA A 179 7.51 40.47 4.00
N LYS A 180 6.94 41.64 4.31
CA LYS A 180 7.13 42.25 5.61
C LYS A 180 5.82 42.26 6.37
N PRO A 181 5.78 41.80 7.63
CA PRO A 181 4.64 42.05 8.50
C PRO A 181 4.54 43.55 8.75
N LYS A 182 3.37 44.16 8.52
CA LYS A 182 3.14 45.52 8.95
C LYS A 182 3.21 45.59 10.47
N THR A 183 4.07 46.45 10.98
CA THR A 183 3.96 46.98 12.33
C THR A 183 2.77 47.95 12.37
N THR A 184 1.92 47.72 13.33
CA THR A 184 0.70 48.46 13.65
C THR A 184 0.73 49.94 13.36
N GLU A 185 0.05 50.39 12.29
CA GLU A 185 -0.60 51.72 12.25
C GLU A 185 -2.01 51.54 11.69
N LYS A 186 -2.97 52.14 12.41
CA LYS A 186 -4.40 52.11 12.13
C LYS A 186 -4.69 52.80 10.82
N THR A 187 -5.01 52.07 9.76
CA THR A 187 -5.75 52.61 8.62
C THR A 187 -6.86 51.66 8.21
N THR A 188 -8.03 52.25 8.18
CA THR A 188 -9.34 51.67 7.90
C THR A 188 -9.43 51.01 6.55
N SER A 189 -10.05 49.84 6.52
CA SER A 189 -10.67 49.12 5.39
C SER A 189 -9.97 47.93 4.71
N ILE A 190 -8.96 47.33 5.34
CA ILE A 190 -8.53 45.98 4.96
C ILE A 190 -8.79 45.06 6.15
N GLN A 191 -9.50 43.99 5.97
CA GLN A 191 -9.82 43.05 7.06
C GLN A 191 -8.55 42.45 7.64
N VAL A 192 -8.07 43.01 8.72
CA VAL A 192 -6.95 42.54 9.51
C VAL A 192 -7.50 41.60 10.58
N GLN A 193 -7.35 40.27 10.39
CA GLN A 193 -7.45 39.36 11.53
C GLN A 193 -6.04 39.18 12.11
N ASN A 194 -5.86 39.66 13.35
CA ASN A 194 -4.65 39.54 14.17
C ASN A 194 -3.39 40.29 13.74
N GLY A 195 -3.50 41.52 13.19
CA GLY A 195 -2.39 42.48 13.13
C GLY A 195 -1.24 42.15 12.16
N LYS A 196 -1.37 41.18 11.27
CA LYS A 196 -0.37 40.85 10.26
C LYS A 196 -1.01 40.79 8.88
N GLU A 197 -0.62 41.70 8.02
CA GLU A 197 -0.95 41.66 6.59
C GLU A 197 0.03 40.70 5.90
N VAL A 198 -0.49 39.70 5.23
CA VAL A 198 0.31 38.74 4.44
C VAL A 198 0.46 39.30 3.03
N VAL A 199 1.68 39.54 2.60
CA VAL A 199 1.95 40.00 1.24
C VAL A 199 1.79 38.79 0.31
N GLU A 200 1.07 39.01 -0.78
CA GLU A 200 0.75 37.97 -1.76
C GLU A 200 1.39 38.25 -3.10
N SER A 201 1.92 37.23 -3.75
CA SER A 201 2.39 37.26 -5.14
C SER A 201 1.39 36.46 -5.98
N ILE A 202 0.56 37.14 -6.77
CA ILE A 202 -0.59 36.53 -7.44
C ILE A 202 -0.34 36.39 -8.94
N PHE A 203 -0.41 35.15 -9.43
CA PHE A 203 -0.40 34.78 -10.85
C PHE A 203 -1.68 34.00 -11.18
N PHE A 204 -2.81 34.38 -10.60
CA PHE A 204 -4.09 33.71 -10.80
C PHE A 204 -4.53 33.78 -12.27
N ASN A 205 -4.87 32.64 -12.87
CA ASN A 205 -5.36 32.53 -14.24
C ASN A 205 -4.41 33.18 -15.30
N THR A 206 -3.10 33.20 -15.01
CA THR A 206 -2.08 33.79 -15.87
C THR A 206 -1.71 32.84 -17.00
N ILE A 207 -1.48 33.36 -18.21
CA ILE A 207 -1.09 32.56 -19.39
C ILE A 207 0.33 32.94 -19.82
N PHE A 208 1.22 31.93 -19.81
CA PHE A 208 2.55 32.00 -20.38
C PHE A 208 2.55 31.21 -21.70
N ARG A 209 2.79 31.88 -22.84
CA ARG A 209 2.68 31.26 -24.17
C ARG A 209 3.93 30.53 -24.60
N ASP A 210 5.10 31.08 -24.30
CA ASP A 210 6.42 30.49 -24.52
C ASP A 210 7.09 30.20 -23.17
N GLU A 211 8.36 29.78 -23.20
CA GLU A 211 9.17 29.48 -22.03
C GLU A 211 9.15 30.59 -20.97
N VAL A 212 9.05 30.22 -19.70
CA VAL A 212 9.16 31.13 -18.57
C VAL A 212 10.13 30.62 -17.51
N SER A 213 10.97 31.53 -16.96
CA SER A 213 11.91 31.20 -15.91
C SER A 213 11.63 32.03 -14.63
N PHE A 214 11.50 31.30 -13.50
CA PHE A 214 11.55 31.80 -12.13
C PHE A 214 12.83 31.35 -11.42
N ASP A 215 13.92 31.14 -12.14
CA ASP A 215 15.15 30.58 -11.62
C ASP A 215 15.74 31.45 -10.50
N SER A 216 16.03 30.80 -9.36
CA SER A 216 16.54 31.47 -8.17
C SER A 216 15.63 32.60 -7.64
N ALA A 217 14.37 32.63 -8.02
CA ALA A 217 13.39 33.53 -7.44
C ALA A 217 13.16 33.23 -5.96
N VAL A 218 12.91 34.26 -5.15
CA VAL A 218 12.67 34.14 -3.71
C VAL A 218 11.30 34.70 -3.39
N PHE A 219 10.40 33.84 -2.89
CA PHE A 219 9.08 34.19 -2.43
C PHE A 219 9.06 34.14 -0.89
N GLU A 220 9.03 35.28 -0.23
CA GLU A 220 8.93 35.39 1.24
C GLU A 220 7.48 35.44 1.74
N GLY A 221 6.53 35.79 0.86
CA GLY A 221 5.09 35.81 1.12
C GLY A 221 4.38 34.61 0.46
N ARG A 222 3.06 34.55 0.66
CA ARG A 222 2.19 33.61 -0.03
C ARG A 222 2.25 33.83 -1.54
N VAL A 223 2.34 32.72 -2.29
CA VAL A 223 2.34 32.75 -3.75
C VAL A 223 1.17 31.94 -4.32
N GLU A 224 0.55 32.43 -5.38
CA GLU A 224 -0.63 31.83 -5.97
C GLU A 224 -0.49 31.76 -7.50
N PHE A 225 -0.42 30.54 -8.05
CA PHE A 225 -0.43 30.23 -9.48
C PHE A 225 -1.72 29.52 -9.92
N VAL A 226 -2.78 29.64 -9.16
CA VAL A 226 -4.05 28.94 -9.38
C VAL A 226 -4.57 29.14 -10.79
N ASN A 227 -4.96 28.05 -11.47
CA ASN A 227 -5.46 28.02 -12.84
C ASN A 227 -4.50 28.58 -13.92
N SER A 228 -3.22 28.79 -13.59
CA SER A 228 -2.26 29.29 -14.58
C SER A 228 -1.93 28.25 -15.63
N ILE A 229 -1.68 28.72 -16.86
CA ILE A 229 -1.38 27.88 -18.03
C ILE A 229 0.00 28.24 -18.54
N PHE A 230 0.90 27.27 -18.50
CA PHE A 230 2.22 27.33 -19.12
C PHE A 230 2.17 26.52 -20.42
N LYS A 231 2.20 27.20 -21.56
CA LYS A 231 2.08 26.54 -22.86
C LYS A 231 3.41 25.96 -23.37
N ASP A 232 4.50 26.29 -22.73
CA ASP A 232 5.85 25.80 -22.97
C ASP A 232 6.52 25.50 -21.62
N ASN A 233 7.84 25.34 -21.61
CA ASN A 233 8.62 24.99 -20.44
C ASN A 233 8.53 26.05 -19.34
N VAL A 234 8.48 25.58 -18.10
CA VAL A 234 8.56 26.43 -16.91
C VAL A 234 9.71 25.97 -16.01
N SER A 235 10.55 26.91 -15.60
CA SER A 235 11.64 26.62 -14.68
C SER A 235 11.49 27.38 -13.37
N PHE A 236 11.55 26.64 -12.25
CA PHE A 236 11.69 27.13 -10.88
C PHE A 236 13.03 26.65 -10.28
N LEU A 237 14.05 26.46 -11.10
CA LEU A 237 15.37 25.99 -10.69
C LEU A 237 15.93 26.84 -9.57
N ASN A 238 16.33 26.24 -8.43
CA ASN A 238 16.81 26.90 -7.23
C ASN A 238 15.84 27.93 -6.60
N ALA A 239 14.55 27.94 -6.96
CA ALA A 239 13.59 28.85 -6.39
C ALA A 239 13.34 28.55 -4.89
N LYS A 240 13.05 29.59 -4.10
CA LYS A 240 12.86 29.49 -2.66
C LYS A 240 11.49 30.06 -2.27
N PHE A 241 10.62 29.19 -1.78
CA PHE A 241 9.32 29.52 -1.20
C PHE A 241 9.48 29.49 0.32
N LEU A 242 9.74 30.65 0.94
CA LEU A 242 10.20 30.76 2.31
C LEU A 242 9.08 31.03 3.33
N PHE A 243 7.89 31.33 2.85
CA PHE A 243 6.76 31.58 3.72
C PHE A 243 6.31 30.31 4.43
N SER A 244 6.17 30.36 5.75
CA SER A 244 5.55 29.30 6.54
C SER A 244 4.88 29.92 7.75
N TYR A 245 3.63 29.57 8.00
CA TYR A 245 2.91 29.96 9.21
C TYR A 245 3.44 29.16 10.41
N SER A 246 3.87 29.88 11.45
CA SER A 246 4.24 29.29 12.75
C SER A 246 3.23 29.65 13.83
N PHE A 247 1.93 29.41 13.63
CA PHE A 247 0.91 29.79 14.62
C PHE A 247 -0.04 28.65 14.98
N ASN A 248 -0.30 28.54 16.30
CA ASN A 248 -1.23 27.57 16.92
C ASN A 248 -2.73 27.90 16.71
N GLN A 249 -3.10 28.75 15.74
CA GLN A 249 -4.50 28.98 15.40
C GLN A 249 -4.71 29.15 13.90
N PRO A 250 -5.74 28.49 13.31
CA PRO A 250 -6.04 28.63 11.90
C PRO A 250 -6.55 30.04 11.58
N VAL A 251 -5.88 30.71 10.67
CA VAL A 251 -6.36 31.98 10.11
C VAL A 251 -7.37 31.66 9.01
N LYS A 252 -8.63 32.08 9.19
CA LYS A 252 -9.68 31.90 8.16
C LYS A 252 -9.49 32.95 7.06
N PHE A 253 -9.21 32.47 5.83
CA PHE A 253 -9.30 33.30 4.62
C PHE A 253 -10.68 33.13 3.98
N ILE A 254 -11.29 34.20 3.51
CA ILE A 254 -12.72 34.24 3.14
C ILE A 254 -13.02 33.70 1.76
N ASN A 255 -12.05 33.35 0.93
CA ASN A 255 -12.25 32.99 -0.49
C ASN A 255 -11.64 31.67 -0.97
N SER A 256 -11.35 30.72 -0.10
CA SER A 256 -11.00 29.37 -0.56
C SER A 256 -12.22 28.45 -0.48
N SER A 257 -12.54 27.77 -1.55
CA SER A 257 -13.63 26.78 -1.63
C SER A 257 -13.42 25.54 -0.74
N THR A 258 -12.30 25.45 -0.04
CA THR A 258 -12.00 24.42 0.96
C THR A 258 -11.94 25.09 2.35
N GLN A 259 -12.92 24.74 3.16
CA GLN A 259 -13.03 25.23 4.54
C GLN A 259 -11.79 24.83 5.36
N ASN A 260 -11.05 25.82 5.90
CA ASN A 260 -10.14 25.76 7.04
C ASN A 260 -8.64 25.51 6.83
N GLU A 261 -8.06 25.49 5.64
CA GLU A 261 -6.60 25.36 5.50
C GLU A 261 -5.98 26.51 4.71
N THR A 262 -4.91 27.13 5.25
CA THR A 262 -4.12 28.14 4.55
C THR A 262 -3.05 27.45 3.73
N ILE A 263 -3.11 27.58 2.42
CA ILE A 263 -2.07 27.09 1.49
C ILE A 263 -1.13 28.24 1.20
N GLU A 264 0.16 28.08 1.49
CA GLU A 264 1.16 29.13 1.32
C GLU A 264 1.73 29.17 -0.11
N ASN A 265 1.92 27.99 -0.72
CA ASN A 265 2.45 27.85 -2.08
C ASN A 265 1.39 27.16 -2.95
N ASN A 266 0.56 27.95 -3.61
CA ASN A 266 -0.63 27.43 -4.27
C ASN A 266 -0.45 27.30 -5.78
N PHE A 267 -0.28 26.06 -6.25
CA PHE A 267 -0.20 25.66 -7.67
C PHE A 267 -1.44 24.86 -8.10
N TYR A 268 -2.57 25.08 -7.45
CA TYR A 268 -3.82 24.36 -7.74
C TYR A 268 -4.27 24.55 -9.19
N ALA A 269 -4.60 23.46 -9.85
CA ALA A 269 -5.16 23.41 -11.21
C ALA A 269 -4.28 24.08 -12.27
N ILE A 270 -2.94 24.11 -12.09
CA ILE A 270 -2.06 24.60 -13.15
C ILE A 270 -2.01 23.60 -14.31
N THR A 271 -1.82 24.13 -15.51
CA THR A 271 -1.58 23.31 -16.71
C THR A 271 -0.25 23.67 -17.32
N VAL A 272 0.65 22.70 -17.43
CA VAL A 272 1.97 22.83 -18.07
C VAL A 272 2.00 21.95 -19.29
N LEU A 273 2.18 22.52 -20.48
CA LEU A 273 2.23 21.77 -21.74
C LEU A 273 3.64 21.33 -22.12
N GLY A 274 4.66 22.12 -21.74
CA GLY A 274 6.07 21.78 -21.86
C GLY A 274 6.61 21.12 -20.59
N ASP A 275 7.94 21.14 -20.41
CA ASP A 275 8.60 20.60 -19.23
C ASP A 275 8.51 21.56 -18.04
N ALA A 276 8.50 21.01 -16.82
CA ALA A 276 8.49 21.76 -15.58
C ALA A 276 9.71 21.39 -14.72
N ASP A 277 10.57 22.34 -14.40
CA ASP A 277 11.76 22.12 -13.59
C ASP A 277 11.64 22.81 -12.22
N PHE A 278 11.51 22.02 -11.16
CA PHE A 278 11.54 22.44 -9.76
C PHE A 278 12.84 21.99 -9.05
N SER A 279 13.89 21.69 -9.81
CA SER A 279 15.15 21.17 -9.25
C SER A 279 15.77 22.16 -8.26
N ASN A 280 16.27 21.63 -7.14
CA ASN A 280 16.80 22.38 -6.01
C ASN A 280 15.83 23.40 -5.39
N ALA A 281 14.56 23.42 -5.75
CA ALA A 281 13.57 24.30 -5.15
C ALA A 281 13.37 23.97 -3.67
N MET A 282 13.00 24.98 -2.88
CA MET A 282 12.76 24.85 -1.44
C MET A 282 11.38 25.39 -1.07
N PHE A 283 10.53 24.51 -0.57
CA PHE A 283 9.21 24.84 -0.06
C PHE A 283 9.21 24.73 1.47
N LYS A 284 9.05 25.84 2.18
CA LYS A 284 8.94 25.85 3.66
C LYS A 284 7.52 25.76 4.16
N GLY A 285 6.55 26.23 3.38
CA GLY A 285 5.12 26.21 3.71
C GLY A 285 4.36 25.10 3.00
N LYS A 286 3.06 24.99 3.28
CA LYS A 286 2.14 24.08 2.61
C LYS A 286 2.11 24.33 1.11
N THR A 287 2.23 23.27 0.33
CA THR A 287 2.35 23.35 -1.13
C THR A 287 1.25 22.51 -1.79
N ASP A 288 0.47 23.12 -2.68
CA ASP A 288 -0.66 22.45 -3.33
C ASP A 288 -0.51 22.45 -4.86
N PHE A 289 -0.34 21.25 -5.43
CA PHE A 289 -0.34 20.97 -6.87
C PHE A 289 -1.62 20.22 -7.29
N SER A 290 -2.65 20.19 -6.45
CA SER A 290 -3.86 19.40 -6.73
C SER A 290 -4.54 19.82 -8.03
N MET A 291 -5.16 18.85 -8.71
CA MET A 291 -5.84 19.02 -10.00
C MET A 291 -4.96 19.55 -11.14
N SER A 292 -3.65 19.58 -10.97
CA SER A 292 -2.72 20.05 -11.99
C SER A 292 -2.48 19.02 -13.10
N ASN A 293 -2.16 19.51 -14.30
CA ASN A 293 -1.95 18.70 -15.48
C ASN A 293 -0.62 19.03 -16.13
N PHE A 294 0.36 18.15 -15.96
CA PHE A 294 1.68 18.25 -16.57
C PHE A 294 1.76 17.34 -17.78
N LYS A 295 1.98 17.91 -18.98
CA LYS A 295 2.07 17.13 -20.22
C LYS A 295 3.50 16.76 -20.58
N GLY A 296 4.49 17.60 -20.25
CA GLY A 296 5.91 17.34 -20.41
C GLY A 296 6.53 16.70 -19.16
N LYS A 297 7.85 16.55 -19.20
CA LYS A 297 8.68 16.04 -18.10
C LYS A 297 8.60 16.96 -16.88
N VAL A 298 8.61 16.37 -15.68
CA VAL A 298 8.62 17.13 -14.42
C VAL A 298 9.77 16.71 -13.53
N ASP A 299 10.64 17.65 -13.17
CA ASP A 299 11.79 17.41 -12.33
C ASP A 299 11.66 18.10 -10.96
N PHE A 300 11.63 17.30 -9.90
CA PHE A 300 11.78 17.73 -8.51
C PHE A 300 13.13 17.28 -7.92
N ILE A 301 14.19 17.31 -8.73
CA ILE A 301 15.52 16.82 -8.33
C ILE A 301 16.09 17.69 -7.20
N ASN A 302 16.57 17.07 -6.11
CA ASN A 302 17.07 17.75 -4.91
C ASN A 302 16.09 18.75 -4.27
N THR A 303 14.81 18.68 -4.58
CA THR A 303 13.78 19.57 -4.03
C THR A 303 13.60 19.30 -2.53
N LYS A 304 13.31 20.35 -1.76
CA LYS A 304 13.15 20.29 -0.31
C LYS A 304 11.74 20.72 0.08
N PHE A 305 10.94 19.78 0.60
CA PHE A 305 9.66 20.04 1.23
C PHE A 305 9.87 20.07 2.74
N LEU A 306 9.88 21.27 3.32
CA LEU A 306 10.32 21.54 4.71
C LEU A 306 9.20 22.04 5.61
N ALA A 307 7.95 22.03 5.17
CA ALA A 307 6.81 22.39 6.01
C ALA A 307 6.85 21.57 7.31
N ILE A 308 6.65 22.22 8.44
CA ILE A 308 6.68 21.59 9.77
C ILE A 308 5.36 21.97 10.44
N GLN A 309 4.37 21.06 10.43
CA GLN A 309 3.22 21.15 11.30
C GLN A 309 2.56 19.79 11.56
N ASP A 310 1.75 19.73 12.63
CA ASP A 310 1.18 18.53 13.21
C ASP A 310 0.22 17.79 12.27
N ASN A 311 0.57 16.57 11.90
CA ASN A 311 -0.31 15.52 11.36
C ASN A 311 -1.22 15.83 10.16
N THR A 312 -1.12 16.99 9.52
CA THR A 312 -1.89 17.35 8.31
C THR A 312 -1.10 17.08 7.03
N ILE A 313 -1.79 17.02 5.89
CA ILE A 313 -1.14 16.94 4.56
C ILE A 313 -0.58 18.31 4.26
N GLU A 314 0.76 18.39 4.13
CA GLU A 314 1.45 19.66 3.92
C GLU A 314 1.83 19.89 2.46
N ASN A 315 2.00 18.79 1.70
CA ASN A 315 2.33 18.85 0.28
C ASN A 315 1.35 17.95 -0.48
N ASN A 316 0.57 18.53 -1.34
CA ASN A 316 -0.59 17.88 -1.93
C ASN A 316 -0.50 17.81 -3.45
N PHE A 317 -0.62 16.60 -4.00
CA PHE A 317 -0.72 16.30 -5.44
C PHE A 317 -2.02 15.56 -5.77
N LEU A 318 -3.10 15.85 -5.04
CA LEU A 318 -4.41 15.23 -5.21
C LEU A 318 -4.94 15.42 -6.65
N TRP A 319 -5.34 14.32 -7.32
CA TRP A 319 -5.88 14.36 -8.69
C TRP A 319 -4.92 14.98 -9.73
N THR A 320 -3.61 14.98 -9.46
CA THR A 320 -2.61 15.51 -10.39
C THR A 320 -2.33 14.51 -11.50
N ILE A 321 -2.23 14.97 -12.75
CA ILE A 321 -1.96 14.13 -13.92
C ILE A 321 -0.58 14.47 -14.45
N PHE A 322 0.28 13.45 -14.50
CA PHE A 322 1.60 13.52 -15.12
C PHE A 322 1.60 12.63 -16.37
N LYS A 323 1.75 13.25 -17.54
CA LYS A 323 1.68 12.53 -18.83
C LYS A 323 3.03 12.02 -19.33
N ASP A 324 4.11 12.59 -18.85
CA ASP A 324 5.49 12.20 -19.14
C ASP A 324 6.24 11.82 -17.86
N ASN A 325 7.53 11.62 -17.96
CA ASN A 325 8.40 11.19 -16.86
C ASN A 325 8.40 12.19 -15.71
N VAL A 326 8.37 11.68 -14.50
CA VAL A 326 8.45 12.48 -13.27
C VAL A 326 9.58 12.00 -12.40
N SER A 327 10.44 12.90 -11.97
CA SER A 327 11.58 12.60 -11.10
C SER A 327 11.50 13.35 -9.77
N PHE A 328 11.38 12.59 -8.69
CA PHE A 328 11.60 13.02 -7.31
C PHE A 328 12.95 12.51 -6.80
N ASN A 329 14.01 12.73 -7.57
CA ASN A 329 15.33 12.22 -7.23
C ASN A 329 15.99 13.07 -6.14
N SER A 330 16.48 12.41 -5.08
CA SER A 330 17.18 13.05 -3.95
C SER A 330 16.35 14.11 -3.20
N VAL A 331 15.04 13.92 -3.18
CA VAL A 331 14.10 14.83 -2.50
C VAL A 331 14.21 14.68 -0.98
N LYS A 332 14.16 15.81 -0.28
CA LYS A 332 14.08 15.86 1.19
C LYS A 332 12.69 16.23 1.64
N ILE A 333 12.02 15.31 2.35
CA ILE A 333 10.66 15.49 2.84
C ILE A 333 10.68 15.49 4.37
N LYS A 334 10.19 16.57 5.00
CA LYS A 334 10.05 16.66 6.46
C LYS A 334 8.60 16.54 6.94
N SER A 335 7.63 16.74 6.06
CA SER A 335 6.21 16.76 6.34
C SER A 335 5.45 15.75 5.48
N LYS A 336 4.15 15.60 5.69
CA LYS A 336 3.33 14.70 4.87
C LYS A 336 3.22 15.16 3.43
N ILE A 337 3.39 14.23 2.50
CA ILE A 337 3.16 14.41 1.07
C ILE A 337 2.12 13.40 0.59
N SER A 338 1.13 13.87 -0.15
CA SER A 338 0.05 13.05 -0.67
C SER A 338 0.03 13.06 -2.19
N PHE A 339 -0.10 11.87 -2.79
CA PHE A 339 -0.31 11.66 -4.22
C PHE A 339 -1.67 11.02 -4.50
N GLU A 340 -2.66 11.24 -3.62
CA GLU A 340 -3.96 10.57 -3.73
C GLU A 340 -4.62 10.83 -5.09
N PHE A 341 -5.13 9.76 -5.71
CA PHE A 341 -5.82 9.76 -6.99
C PHE A 341 -5.04 10.37 -8.17
N SER A 342 -3.72 10.47 -8.05
CA SER A 342 -2.86 10.95 -9.12
C SER A 342 -2.61 9.88 -10.18
N SER A 343 -2.19 10.31 -11.37
CA SER A 343 -1.88 9.43 -12.50
C SER A 343 -0.50 9.72 -13.06
N PHE A 344 0.32 8.69 -13.17
CA PHE A 344 1.66 8.73 -13.75
C PHE A 344 1.66 7.86 -15.02
N ASN A 345 1.55 8.51 -16.19
CA ASN A 345 1.34 7.82 -17.45
C ASN A 345 2.64 7.32 -18.10
N GLU A 346 3.80 7.74 -17.58
CA GLU A 346 5.12 7.24 -17.94
C GLU A 346 5.91 6.88 -16.68
N LYS A 347 7.22 7.12 -16.63
CA LYS A 347 8.09 6.74 -15.52
C LYS A 347 7.94 7.70 -14.34
N PHE A 348 7.68 7.15 -13.17
CA PHE A 348 7.74 7.84 -11.88
C PHE A 348 8.97 7.35 -11.10
N GLU A 349 9.92 8.23 -10.82
CA GLU A 349 11.06 7.98 -9.96
C GLU A 349 10.91 8.71 -8.64
N PHE A 350 10.91 7.96 -7.55
CA PHE A 350 10.82 8.49 -6.19
C PHE A 350 12.03 8.01 -5.39
N ILE A 351 13.06 8.86 -5.33
CA ILE A 351 14.31 8.59 -4.64
C ILE A 351 14.46 9.62 -3.52
N VAL A 352 14.33 9.18 -2.29
CA VAL A 352 14.27 10.08 -1.12
C VAL A 352 15.33 9.76 -0.09
N PHE A 353 15.73 10.79 0.64
CA PHE A 353 16.52 10.69 1.86
C PHE A 353 15.60 10.82 3.07
N ASN A 354 15.66 9.90 4.04
CA ASN A 354 14.97 9.99 5.33
C ASN A 354 13.46 10.31 5.22
N SER A 355 12.67 9.36 4.77
CA SER A 355 11.21 9.48 4.83
C SER A 355 10.62 8.52 5.85
N LEU A 356 9.71 9.03 6.68
CA LEU A 356 8.91 8.20 7.57
C LEU A 356 7.71 7.62 6.78
N LYS A 357 7.39 6.35 6.98
CA LYS A 357 6.28 5.64 6.33
C LYS A 357 4.96 6.42 6.39
N ASP A 358 4.70 7.05 7.54
CA ASP A 358 3.45 7.77 7.79
C ASP A 358 3.39 9.14 7.10
N ASN A 359 4.51 9.63 6.56
CA ASN A 359 4.58 10.90 5.85
C ASN A 359 4.30 10.77 4.34
N LEU A 360 4.23 9.55 3.82
CA LEU A 360 4.01 9.28 2.40
C LEU A 360 2.64 8.67 2.18
N ILE A 361 1.76 9.35 1.45
CA ILE A 361 0.42 8.87 1.16
C ILE A 361 0.34 8.52 -0.33
N PHE A 362 0.27 7.21 -0.61
CA PHE A 362 0.06 6.65 -1.93
C PHE A 362 -1.28 5.90 -1.95
N ASN A 363 -2.34 6.57 -2.40
CA ASN A 363 -3.69 6.02 -2.38
C ASN A 363 -4.43 6.33 -3.68
N GLY A 364 -5.02 5.31 -4.31
CA GLY A 364 -5.83 5.49 -5.51
C GLY A 364 -5.04 5.87 -6.78
N ILE A 365 -3.76 5.49 -6.88
CA ILE A 365 -2.84 5.98 -7.90
C ILE A 365 -2.74 4.98 -9.06
N ASN A 366 -2.63 5.52 -10.28
CA ASN A 366 -2.29 4.74 -11.46
C ASN A 366 -0.84 5.02 -11.87
N PHE A 367 0.00 4.00 -11.80
CA PHE A 367 1.38 4.03 -12.25
C PHE A 367 1.56 3.18 -13.50
N LYS A 368 2.19 3.73 -14.54
CA LYS A 368 2.67 2.92 -15.66
C LYS A 368 3.97 2.23 -15.27
N LYS A 369 4.99 3.00 -14.88
CA LYS A 369 6.26 2.52 -14.34
C LYS A 369 6.61 3.30 -13.09
N ALA A 370 6.89 2.61 -11.99
CA ALA A 370 7.26 3.25 -10.73
C ALA A 370 8.57 2.69 -10.19
N LYS A 371 9.45 3.57 -9.74
CA LYS A 371 10.67 3.22 -9.01
C LYS A 371 10.70 3.98 -7.69
N PHE A 372 10.76 3.24 -6.59
CA PHE A 372 10.92 3.75 -5.24
C PHE A 372 12.29 3.36 -4.71
N ASN A 373 13.08 4.32 -4.24
CA ASN A 373 14.39 4.07 -3.65
C ASN A 373 14.59 4.96 -2.41
N PHE A 374 14.95 4.37 -1.28
CA PHE A 374 15.11 5.05 0.01
C PHE A 374 16.58 5.01 0.44
N LEU A 375 17.37 6.05 0.08
CA LEU A 375 18.83 6.03 0.13
C LEU A 375 19.43 5.95 1.54
N GLU A 376 18.76 6.45 2.56
CA GLU A 376 19.22 6.43 3.96
C GLU A 376 18.15 5.83 4.89
N ASN A 377 17.77 4.58 4.64
CA ASN A 377 16.77 3.91 5.47
C ASN A 377 17.41 3.32 6.74
N ASN A 378 17.77 4.18 7.69
CA ASN A 378 18.27 3.77 9.00
C ASN A 378 17.16 3.28 9.95
N THR A 379 15.89 3.41 9.57
CA THR A 379 14.73 3.18 10.46
C THR A 379 14.09 1.82 10.27
N ASN A 380 14.54 0.99 9.34
CA ASN A 380 13.89 -0.27 8.98
C ASN A 380 12.39 -0.13 8.62
N GLU A 381 11.97 1.03 8.14
CA GLU A 381 10.58 1.28 7.78
C GLU A 381 10.21 0.74 6.41
N GLY A 382 8.93 0.39 6.23
CA GLY A 382 8.35 -0.05 4.96
C GLY A 382 7.65 1.10 4.22
N ILE A 383 6.98 0.75 3.13
CA ILE A 383 6.09 1.64 2.37
C ILE A 383 4.63 1.21 2.53
N LYS A 384 3.72 2.19 2.53
CA LYS A 384 2.28 1.93 2.50
C LYS A 384 1.69 2.44 1.19
N ILE A 385 1.09 1.53 0.41
CA ILE A 385 0.40 1.86 -0.85
C ILE A 385 -0.98 1.23 -0.83
N THR A 386 -2.01 2.02 -1.16
CA THR A 386 -3.40 1.56 -1.09
C THR A 386 -4.15 1.88 -2.39
N ASN A 387 -5.14 1.03 -2.75
CA ASN A 387 -6.07 1.25 -3.86
C ASN A 387 -5.43 1.64 -5.20
N SER A 388 -4.24 1.12 -5.50
CA SER A 388 -3.40 1.59 -6.60
C SER A 388 -3.15 0.50 -7.64
N ASN A 389 -2.75 0.93 -8.85
CA ASN A 389 -2.50 0.03 -9.97
C ASN A 389 -1.12 0.29 -10.58
N PHE A 390 -0.34 -0.78 -10.80
CA PHE A 390 0.95 -0.76 -11.49
C PHE A 390 0.80 -1.56 -12.80
N THR A 391 0.76 -0.87 -13.95
CA THR A 391 0.42 -1.52 -15.22
C THR A 391 1.59 -2.20 -15.91
N GLU A 392 2.81 -1.63 -15.87
CA GLU A 392 3.97 -2.17 -16.56
C GLU A 392 5.11 -2.60 -15.62
N MET A 393 5.52 -1.74 -14.68
CA MET A 393 6.67 -2.03 -13.81
C MET A 393 6.56 -1.35 -12.44
N LEU A 394 6.93 -2.10 -11.41
CA LEU A 394 7.20 -1.58 -10.07
C LEU A 394 8.58 -2.06 -9.60
N GLU A 395 9.47 -1.15 -9.28
CA GLU A 395 10.76 -1.42 -8.66
C GLU A 395 10.82 -0.75 -7.29
N ILE A 396 11.11 -1.51 -6.26
CA ILE A 396 11.27 -1.02 -4.89
C ILE A 396 12.66 -1.40 -4.41
N GLU A 397 13.47 -0.40 -4.06
CA GLU A 397 14.85 -0.57 -3.63
C GLU A 397 15.07 0.02 -2.24
N ASN A 398 15.98 -0.60 -1.47
CA ASN A 398 16.46 -0.09 -0.19
C ASN A 398 15.37 0.17 0.85
N ILE A 399 14.34 -0.69 0.88
CA ILE A 399 13.22 -0.61 1.82
C ILE A 399 13.07 -1.91 2.59
N ASN A 400 12.57 -1.85 3.82
CA ASN A 400 12.17 -3.03 4.55
C ASN A 400 10.81 -3.52 4.06
N ILE A 401 10.82 -4.52 3.19
CA ILE A 401 9.60 -5.09 2.62
C ILE A 401 8.71 -5.69 3.72
N GLY A 402 9.28 -6.25 4.77
CA GLY A 402 8.53 -6.83 5.88
C GLY A 402 7.67 -5.83 6.67
N GLU A 403 8.03 -4.55 6.66
CA GLU A 403 7.24 -3.48 7.26
C GLU A 403 6.30 -2.80 6.25
N SER A 404 6.28 -3.28 5.01
CA SER A 404 5.46 -2.68 3.95
C SER A 404 4.03 -3.20 3.95
N ASP A 405 3.09 -2.32 3.58
CA ASP A 405 1.65 -2.57 3.58
C ASP A 405 1.05 -2.24 2.21
N PHE A 406 0.55 -3.27 1.54
CA PHE A 406 -0.04 -3.20 0.21
C PHE A 406 -1.51 -3.62 0.28
N GLN A 407 -2.44 -2.68 0.07
CA GLN A 407 -3.87 -2.95 0.19
C GLN A 407 -4.61 -2.57 -1.09
N ASN A 408 -5.42 -3.50 -1.62
CA ASN A 408 -6.20 -3.31 -2.85
C ASN A 408 -5.32 -2.91 -4.05
N ILE A 409 -4.18 -3.59 -4.24
CA ILE A 409 -3.22 -3.29 -5.31
C ILE A 409 -3.36 -4.25 -6.48
N VAL A 410 -3.29 -3.70 -7.68
CA VAL A 410 -3.15 -4.48 -8.92
C VAL A 410 -1.69 -4.40 -9.38
N PHE A 411 -0.95 -5.49 -9.23
CA PHE A 411 0.40 -5.65 -9.78
C PHE A 411 0.27 -6.26 -11.18
N GLY A 412 0.04 -5.42 -12.20
CA GLY A 412 -0.24 -5.85 -13.58
C GLY A 412 1.00 -6.22 -14.38
N GLY A 413 2.16 -5.64 -14.05
CA GLY A 413 3.41 -5.83 -14.78
C GLY A 413 4.52 -6.52 -13.99
N ILE A 414 5.76 -6.17 -14.32
CA ILE A 414 6.97 -6.64 -13.64
C ILE A 414 7.07 -6.00 -12.27
N VAL A 415 7.28 -6.81 -11.24
CA VAL A 415 7.50 -6.31 -9.88
C VAL A 415 8.82 -6.84 -9.34
N ILE A 416 9.71 -5.94 -8.94
CA ILE A 416 11.04 -6.24 -8.44
C ILE A 416 11.22 -5.60 -7.07
N PHE A 417 11.58 -6.41 -6.09
CA PHE A 417 11.96 -5.95 -4.75
C PHE A 417 13.47 -6.18 -4.55
N ASN A 418 14.25 -5.10 -4.56
CA ASN A 418 15.68 -5.11 -4.31
C ASN A 418 15.96 -4.61 -2.90
N GLU A 419 16.30 -5.52 -2.01
CA GLU A 419 16.58 -5.21 -0.61
C GLU A 419 18.07 -4.92 -0.38
N ILE A 420 18.37 -4.02 0.56
CA ILE A 420 19.72 -3.94 1.11
C ILE A 420 20.01 -5.25 1.85
N ASN A 421 21.17 -5.85 1.59
CA ASN A 421 21.67 -7.02 2.32
C ASN A 421 21.76 -6.72 3.83
N GLN A 422 20.65 -6.80 4.52
CA GLN A 422 20.66 -6.80 5.98
C GLN A 422 20.90 -8.23 6.46
N THR A 423 22.02 -8.41 7.10
CA THR A 423 22.58 -9.65 7.62
C THR A 423 21.79 -10.28 8.76
N ASN A 424 20.53 -9.96 9.00
CA ASN A 424 19.80 -10.54 10.13
C ASN A 424 18.32 -10.76 9.83
N LYS A 425 17.88 -11.98 10.12
CA LYS A 425 16.52 -12.50 10.25
C LYS A 425 15.40 -11.54 9.85
N ILE A 426 14.69 -11.90 8.81
CA ILE A 426 13.39 -11.32 8.47
C ILE A 426 12.50 -11.41 9.71
N GLN A 427 12.34 -10.27 10.39
CA GLN A 427 11.54 -10.22 11.63
C GLN A 427 10.05 -10.10 11.36
N LYS A 428 9.70 -9.47 10.24
CA LYS A 428 8.31 -9.26 9.82
C LYS A 428 8.13 -9.53 8.33
N LYS A 429 6.92 -9.82 7.94
CA LYS A 429 6.53 -10.21 6.57
C LYS A 429 5.62 -9.14 5.99
N ALA A 430 5.77 -8.89 4.67
CA ALA A 430 4.96 -7.91 3.96
C ALA A 430 3.47 -8.20 4.10
N ASN A 431 2.67 -7.15 4.25
CA ASN A 431 1.23 -7.27 4.32
C ASN A 431 0.61 -7.05 2.94
N PHE A 432 -0.05 -8.06 2.39
CA PHE A 432 -0.78 -7.99 1.12
C PHE A 432 -2.25 -8.28 1.37
N ILE A 433 -3.09 -7.24 1.33
CA ILE A 433 -4.53 -7.38 1.52
C ILE A 433 -5.24 -7.11 0.21
N ASN A 434 -6.05 -8.07 -0.26
CA ASN A 434 -6.86 -7.93 -1.47
C ASN A 434 -6.07 -7.52 -2.73
N CYS A 435 -4.81 -8.05 -2.86
CA CYS A 435 -3.95 -7.76 -3.99
C CYS A 435 -4.16 -8.76 -5.14
N THR A 436 -3.87 -8.33 -6.38
CA THR A 436 -3.75 -9.18 -7.56
C THR A 436 -2.33 -9.15 -8.09
N PHE A 437 -1.83 -10.28 -8.56
CA PHE A 437 -0.44 -10.44 -8.98
C PHE A 437 -0.37 -10.90 -10.43
N SER A 438 0.45 -10.22 -11.24
CA SER A 438 0.81 -10.68 -12.58
C SER A 438 1.69 -11.94 -12.51
N ASN A 439 1.85 -12.60 -13.64
CA ASN A 439 2.82 -13.71 -13.75
C ASN A 439 4.28 -13.23 -13.58
N GLN A 440 4.56 -11.95 -13.67
CA GLN A 440 5.91 -11.38 -13.56
C GLN A 440 6.18 -10.76 -12.17
N PHE A 441 5.30 -11.03 -11.20
CA PHE A 441 5.50 -10.62 -9.81
C PHE A 441 6.61 -11.47 -9.16
N ASN A 442 7.68 -10.81 -8.76
CA ASN A 442 8.83 -11.48 -8.13
C ASN A 442 9.11 -10.89 -6.74
N ILE A 443 8.97 -11.73 -5.72
CA ILE A 443 9.30 -11.43 -4.33
C ILE A 443 10.02 -12.63 -3.71
N LYS A 444 10.99 -12.40 -2.83
CA LYS A 444 11.63 -13.49 -2.07
C LYS A 444 10.59 -14.25 -1.26
N HIS A 445 10.69 -15.58 -1.28
CA HIS A 445 9.72 -16.46 -0.63
C HIS A 445 9.59 -16.20 0.87
N ASP A 446 10.69 -15.89 1.54
CA ASP A 446 10.76 -15.62 2.98
C ASP A 446 9.84 -14.46 3.45
N TYR A 447 9.52 -13.50 2.58
CA TYR A 447 8.62 -12.39 2.90
C TYR A 447 7.14 -12.75 2.86
N ILE A 448 6.79 -13.89 2.28
CA ILE A 448 5.42 -14.35 2.10
C ILE A 448 5.14 -15.71 2.72
N GLN A 449 6.18 -16.35 3.31
CA GLN A 449 6.06 -17.64 3.98
C GLN A 449 5.63 -17.44 5.43
N TYR A 450 4.55 -18.10 5.84
CA TYR A 450 4.00 -18.06 7.19
C TYR A 450 3.88 -19.47 7.79
N ASP A 451 4.29 -19.61 9.04
CA ASP A 451 3.96 -20.77 9.84
C ASP A 451 2.50 -20.70 10.31
N TYR A 452 1.93 -21.86 10.65
CA TYR A 452 0.56 -21.92 11.18
C TYR A 452 0.38 -21.07 12.44
N ASN A 453 1.35 -21.07 13.35
CA ASN A 453 1.30 -20.29 14.58
C ASN A 453 1.43 -18.79 14.32
N GLU A 454 2.34 -18.39 13.41
CA GLU A 454 2.48 -17.00 12.98
C GLU A 454 1.19 -16.45 12.38
N LEU A 455 0.52 -17.23 11.49
CA LEU A 455 -0.78 -16.85 10.94
C LEU A 455 -1.84 -16.68 12.02
N LYS A 456 -1.84 -17.56 13.03
CA LYS A 456 -2.79 -17.52 14.13
C LYS A 456 -2.56 -16.34 15.06
N GLU A 457 -1.29 -15.93 15.29
CA GLU A 457 -0.93 -14.84 16.21
C GLU A 457 -1.02 -13.46 15.59
N LYS A 458 -0.77 -13.35 14.28
CA LYS A 458 -0.69 -12.06 13.56
C LYS A 458 -2.00 -11.28 13.58
N ASN A 459 -3.14 -11.94 13.72
CA ASN A 459 -4.45 -11.33 13.50
C ASN A 459 -5.33 -11.39 14.74
N LYS A 460 -6.13 -10.34 14.91
CA LYS A 460 -7.20 -10.26 15.92
C LYS A 460 -8.38 -11.19 15.61
N SER A 461 -8.12 -12.35 14.98
CA SER A 461 -9.02 -13.51 14.88
C SER A 461 -10.35 -13.24 14.18
N THR A 462 -10.38 -12.57 13.04
CA THR A 462 -11.60 -12.43 12.25
C THR A 462 -11.65 -13.41 11.08
N TYR A 463 -12.85 -13.87 10.74
CA TYR A 463 -13.11 -14.76 9.60
C TYR A 463 -12.59 -14.16 8.27
N ASP A 464 -12.83 -12.86 8.05
CA ASP A 464 -12.50 -12.17 6.80
C ASP A 464 -10.98 -12.05 6.58
N GLU A 465 -10.20 -11.91 7.65
CA GLU A 465 -8.74 -11.86 7.54
C GLU A 465 -8.15 -13.19 7.05
N PHE A 466 -8.65 -14.33 7.56
CA PHE A 466 -8.19 -15.64 7.09
C PHE A 466 -8.66 -15.93 5.66
N LEU A 467 -9.82 -15.44 5.27
CA LEU A 467 -10.29 -15.48 3.89
C LEU A 467 -9.32 -14.73 2.95
N ASN A 468 -8.87 -13.53 3.35
CA ASN A 468 -7.89 -12.74 2.61
C ASN A 468 -6.54 -13.46 2.49
N PHE A 469 -6.03 -14.07 3.57
CA PHE A 469 -4.81 -14.87 3.52
C PHE A 469 -4.93 -16.08 2.60
N ARG A 470 -6.05 -16.80 2.66
CA ARG A 470 -6.29 -17.91 1.74
C ARG A 470 -6.25 -17.47 0.28
N ASP A 471 -6.90 -16.35 -0.05
CA ASP A 471 -6.91 -15.79 -1.39
C ASP A 471 -5.51 -15.33 -1.82
N LEU A 472 -4.76 -14.69 -0.92
CA LEU A 472 -3.37 -14.29 -1.13
C LEU A 472 -2.49 -15.49 -1.51
N PHE A 473 -2.48 -16.53 -0.67
CA PHE A 473 -1.65 -17.71 -0.93
C PHE A 473 -2.05 -18.45 -2.20
N ARG A 474 -3.34 -18.49 -2.52
CA ARG A 474 -3.83 -19.06 -3.78
C ARG A 474 -3.31 -18.31 -5.00
N LYS A 475 -3.35 -16.96 -4.97
CA LYS A 475 -2.84 -16.10 -6.05
C LYS A 475 -1.33 -16.21 -6.19
N LEU A 476 -0.58 -16.18 -5.08
CA LEU A 476 0.86 -16.34 -5.08
C LEU A 476 1.28 -17.74 -5.55
N LYS A 477 0.56 -18.78 -5.15
CA LYS A 477 0.76 -20.15 -5.66
C LYS A 477 0.62 -20.19 -7.18
N SER A 478 -0.45 -19.60 -7.74
CA SER A 478 -0.66 -19.54 -9.19
C SER A 478 0.48 -18.80 -9.90
N ASN A 479 0.97 -17.71 -9.33
CA ASN A 479 2.15 -16.99 -9.83
C ASN A 479 3.39 -17.90 -9.85
N ARG A 480 3.68 -18.65 -8.76
CA ARG A 480 4.84 -19.57 -8.69
C ARG A 480 4.73 -20.72 -9.70
N ILE A 481 3.53 -21.25 -9.91
CA ILE A 481 3.28 -22.28 -10.94
C ILE A 481 3.57 -21.73 -12.34
N ALA A 482 3.15 -20.51 -12.65
CA ALA A 482 3.42 -19.85 -13.93
C ALA A 482 4.93 -19.67 -14.18
N HIS A 483 5.73 -19.53 -13.13
CA HIS A 483 7.19 -19.46 -13.18
C HIS A 483 7.89 -20.81 -13.09
N HIS A 484 7.17 -21.93 -13.14
CA HIS A 484 7.70 -23.28 -12.95
C HIS A 484 8.43 -23.51 -11.61
N ASN A 485 8.21 -22.64 -10.61
CA ASN A 485 8.74 -22.80 -9.27
C ASN A 485 7.80 -23.66 -8.41
N LEU A 486 7.87 -24.96 -8.60
CA LEU A 486 6.98 -25.93 -7.95
C LEU A 486 7.28 -26.11 -6.46
N ILE A 487 8.51 -25.81 -6.02
CA ILE A 487 8.90 -25.92 -4.61
C ILE A 487 8.14 -24.87 -3.79
N ASP A 488 8.29 -23.59 -4.11
CA ASP A 488 7.58 -22.50 -3.44
C ASP A 488 6.07 -22.65 -3.58
N ALA A 489 5.59 -23.09 -4.75
CA ALA A 489 4.17 -23.31 -4.97
C ALA A 489 3.59 -24.38 -4.02
N THR A 490 4.36 -25.42 -3.70
CA THR A 490 3.95 -26.46 -2.75
C THR A 490 3.87 -25.92 -1.33
N GLU A 491 4.81 -25.06 -0.92
CA GLU A 491 4.80 -24.43 0.38
C GLU A 491 3.65 -23.42 0.53
N LEU A 492 3.40 -22.61 -0.50
CA LEU A 492 2.25 -21.70 -0.54
C LEU A 492 0.91 -22.45 -0.51
N ARG A 493 0.85 -23.66 -1.09
CA ARG A 493 -0.31 -24.53 -0.95
C ARG A 493 -0.56 -24.95 0.50
N ALA A 494 0.50 -25.31 1.23
CA ALA A 494 0.33 -25.63 2.66
C ALA A 494 -0.19 -24.43 3.45
N GLN A 495 0.32 -23.22 3.17
CA GLN A 495 -0.14 -21.98 3.80
C GLN A 495 -1.60 -21.63 3.43
N GLU A 496 -2.01 -21.88 2.19
CA GLU A 496 -3.42 -21.78 1.77
C GLU A 496 -4.31 -22.70 2.62
N LEU A 497 -3.85 -23.93 2.89
CA LEU A 497 -4.59 -24.89 3.72
C LEU A 497 -4.58 -24.50 5.21
N TYR A 498 -3.50 -23.90 5.73
CA TYR A 498 -3.48 -23.33 7.08
C TYR A 498 -4.51 -22.20 7.21
N ALA A 499 -4.52 -21.27 6.23
CA ALA A 499 -5.49 -20.18 6.23
C ALA A 499 -6.93 -20.71 6.14
N ARG A 500 -7.17 -21.78 5.34
CA ARG A 500 -8.50 -22.42 5.24
C ARG A 500 -8.90 -23.11 6.55
N GLU A 501 -7.99 -23.79 7.24
CA GLU A 501 -8.24 -24.38 8.56
C GLU A 501 -8.66 -23.31 9.57
N LEU A 502 -7.93 -22.18 9.61
CA LEU A 502 -8.23 -21.07 10.51
C LEU A 502 -9.53 -20.35 10.12
N GLU A 503 -9.76 -20.10 8.84
CA GLU A 503 -11.03 -19.56 8.33
C GLU A 503 -12.22 -20.40 8.81
N LEU A 504 -12.15 -21.73 8.61
CA LEU A 504 -13.19 -22.63 9.09
C LEU A 504 -13.29 -22.66 10.61
N LYS A 505 -12.18 -22.47 11.33
CA LYS A 505 -12.18 -22.43 12.79
C LYS A 505 -12.98 -21.25 13.33
N TYR A 506 -12.84 -20.08 12.72
CA TYR A 506 -13.45 -18.83 13.19
C TYR A 506 -14.83 -18.56 12.55
N LYS A 507 -15.27 -19.37 11.59
CA LYS A 507 -16.61 -19.29 11.03
C LYS A 507 -17.67 -19.68 12.08
N GLU A 508 -18.64 -18.80 12.33
CA GLU A 508 -19.68 -19.03 13.34
C GLU A 508 -20.64 -20.17 12.95
N ASN A 509 -21.23 -20.11 11.77
CA ASN A 509 -22.23 -21.09 11.32
C ASN A 509 -21.61 -22.06 10.30
N LYS A 510 -21.23 -23.27 10.73
CA LYS A 510 -20.65 -24.31 9.90
C LYS A 510 -21.65 -25.41 9.56
N ASN A 511 -21.74 -25.77 8.31
CA ASN A 511 -22.45 -26.98 7.90
C ASN A 511 -21.62 -28.25 8.18
N LEU A 512 -22.24 -29.41 8.07
CA LEU A 512 -21.55 -30.68 8.35
C LEU A 512 -20.31 -30.92 7.46
N LYS A 513 -20.39 -30.54 6.17
CA LYS A 513 -19.28 -30.67 5.23
C LYS A 513 -18.09 -29.81 5.65
N GLU A 514 -18.33 -28.58 6.09
CA GLU A 514 -17.28 -27.68 6.56
C GLU A 514 -16.64 -28.16 7.88
N LYS A 515 -17.42 -28.78 8.74
CA LYS A 515 -16.89 -29.41 9.95
C LYS A 515 -15.95 -30.57 9.59
N ILE A 516 -16.37 -31.44 8.70
CA ILE A 516 -15.51 -32.57 8.22
C ILE A 516 -14.24 -32.02 7.57
N GLU A 517 -14.35 -31.01 6.69
CA GLU A 517 -13.21 -30.36 6.04
C GLU A 517 -12.23 -29.79 7.07
N GLN A 518 -12.71 -29.11 8.10
CA GLN A 518 -11.88 -28.57 9.18
C GLN A 518 -11.07 -29.68 9.90
N TYR A 519 -11.71 -30.84 10.18
CA TYR A 519 -11.00 -31.96 10.80
C TYR A 519 -10.00 -32.61 9.89
N GLN A 520 -10.31 -32.74 8.61
CA GLN A 520 -9.37 -33.26 7.63
C GLN A 520 -8.13 -32.37 7.53
N LEU A 521 -8.31 -31.03 7.46
CA LEU A 521 -7.21 -30.09 7.42
C LEU A 521 -6.36 -30.17 8.69
N PHE A 522 -6.98 -30.16 9.88
CA PHE A 522 -6.29 -30.33 11.14
C PHE A 522 -5.50 -31.64 11.22
N PHE A 523 -6.12 -32.75 10.81
CA PHE A 523 -5.48 -34.06 10.81
C PHE A 523 -4.27 -34.12 9.88
N TYR A 524 -4.38 -33.64 8.63
CA TYR A 524 -3.27 -33.61 7.69
C TYR A 524 -2.15 -32.67 8.12
N ARG A 525 -2.46 -31.54 8.73
CA ARG A 525 -1.45 -30.67 9.31
C ARG A 525 -0.66 -31.38 10.43
N LYS A 526 -1.35 -32.09 11.29
CA LYS A 526 -0.69 -32.84 12.38
C LYS A 526 0.07 -34.06 11.89
N LEU A 527 -0.44 -34.74 10.86
CA LEU A 527 0.16 -35.96 10.31
C LEU A 527 1.41 -35.66 9.48
N CYS A 528 1.34 -34.71 8.54
CA CYS A 528 2.35 -34.52 7.50
C CYS A 528 2.59 -33.07 7.12
N ASP A 529 2.06 -32.15 7.89
CA ASP A 529 2.09 -30.72 7.60
C ASP A 529 1.64 -30.37 6.17
N HIS A 530 0.48 -30.94 5.80
CA HIS A 530 -0.08 -30.85 4.45
C HIS A 530 0.88 -31.31 3.33
N HIS A 531 1.67 -32.35 3.64
CA HIS A 531 2.66 -32.97 2.73
C HIS A 531 3.94 -32.12 2.51
N THR A 532 4.31 -31.25 3.44
CA THR A 532 5.56 -30.48 3.38
C THR A 532 6.67 -31.08 4.25
N ASP A 533 6.31 -31.77 5.33
CA ASP A 533 7.25 -32.29 6.31
C ASP A 533 7.37 -33.82 6.27
N LEU A 534 8.39 -34.31 5.55
CA LEU A 534 8.69 -35.72 5.40
C LEU A 534 9.09 -36.39 6.74
N LEU A 535 9.86 -35.66 7.55
CA LEU A 535 10.36 -36.19 8.82
C LEU A 535 9.22 -36.40 9.82
N LYS A 536 8.26 -35.50 9.84
CA LYS A 536 7.06 -35.60 10.68
C LYS A 536 6.22 -36.82 10.34
N VAL A 537 6.05 -37.12 9.05
CA VAL A 537 5.34 -38.32 8.59
C VAL A 537 6.07 -39.59 9.01
N PHE A 538 7.40 -39.60 8.86
CA PHE A 538 8.23 -40.73 9.26
C PHE A 538 8.15 -40.99 10.77
N HIS A 539 8.24 -39.94 11.60
CA HIS A 539 8.07 -40.06 13.05
C HIS A 539 6.68 -40.62 13.42
N ASN A 540 5.62 -40.16 12.76
CA ASN A 540 4.28 -40.67 13.01
C ASN A 540 4.15 -42.15 12.61
N LEU A 541 4.84 -42.58 11.55
CA LEU A 541 4.93 -43.98 11.17
C LEU A 541 5.57 -44.85 12.28
N LEU A 542 6.71 -44.39 12.81
CA LEU A 542 7.41 -45.08 13.89
C LEU A 542 6.56 -45.18 15.15
N ILE A 543 5.84 -44.15 15.49
CA ILE A 543 4.91 -44.11 16.64
C ILE A 543 3.81 -45.19 16.48
N ILE A 544 3.22 -45.31 15.30
CA ILE A 544 2.20 -46.33 15.07
C ILE A 544 2.78 -47.74 15.15
N ILE A 545 3.98 -47.96 14.60
CA ILE A 545 4.69 -49.27 14.69
C ILE A 545 5.01 -49.60 16.11
N MET A 546 5.55 -48.67 16.92
CA MET A 546 5.82 -48.82 18.33
C MET A 546 4.56 -49.20 19.09
N LEU A 547 3.46 -48.46 18.92
CA LEU A 547 2.19 -48.75 19.59
C LEU A 547 1.70 -50.13 19.29
N PHE A 548 1.67 -50.54 18.00
CA PHE A 548 1.25 -51.87 17.61
C PHE A 548 2.13 -52.93 18.24
N SER A 549 3.45 -52.75 18.26
CA SER A 549 4.42 -53.67 18.83
C SER A 549 4.22 -53.84 20.34
N VAL A 550 3.99 -52.74 21.07
CA VAL A 550 3.68 -52.77 22.52
C VAL A 550 2.37 -53.50 22.78
N PHE A 551 1.30 -53.15 22.01
CA PHE A 551 0.01 -53.81 22.19
C PHE A 551 0.10 -55.31 21.87
N SER A 552 0.80 -55.68 20.77
CA SER A 552 1.03 -57.08 20.39
C SER A 552 1.79 -57.85 21.48
N PHE A 553 2.87 -57.24 22.04
CA PHE A 553 3.64 -57.86 23.11
C PHE A 553 2.79 -58.06 24.38
N VAL A 554 2.01 -57.05 24.76
CA VAL A 554 1.12 -57.13 25.92
C VAL A 554 0.08 -58.25 25.72
N LEU A 555 -0.58 -58.27 24.55
CA LEU A 555 -1.55 -59.29 24.23
C LEU A 555 -0.98 -60.69 24.20
N ASP A 556 0.24 -60.86 23.71
CA ASP A 556 0.95 -62.14 23.73
C ASP A 556 1.23 -62.64 25.15
N LYS A 557 1.51 -61.75 26.11
CA LYS A 557 1.71 -62.08 27.52
C LYS A 557 0.40 -62.46 28.28
N PHE A 558 -0.72 -61.88 27.84
CA PHE A 558 -2.04 -62.19 28.40
C PHE A 558 -2.71 -63.39 27.67
N LYS A 559 -2.09 -63.89 26.63
CA LYS A 559 -2.53 -65.16 26.01
C LYS A 559 -2.47 -66.23 27.06
N GLN A 560 -3.62 -66.66 27.59
CA GLN A 560 -3.66 -67.86 28.39
C GLN A 560 -3.07 -68.99 27.56
N PRO A 561 -2.20 -69.81 28.11
CA PRO A 561 -1.78 -71.02 27.43
C PRO A 561 -3.08 -71.75 27.09
N SER A 562 -3.44 -71.76 25.80
CA SER A 562 -4.46 -72.70 25.37
C SER A 562 -3.98 -73.99 25.84
N ILE A 563 -4.71 -74.60 26.76
CA ILE A 563 -4.57 -76.03 26.94
C ILE A 563 -4.73 -76.50 25.50
N GLU A 564 -3.60 -76.89 24.92
CA GLU A 564 -3.63 -77.52 23.62
C GLU A 564 -4.49 -78.75 23.84
N ASN A 565 -5.74 -78.61 23.50
CA ASN A 565 -6.51 -79.76 23.19
C ASN A 565 -5.83 -80.26 21.89
N ASN A 566 -4.76 -81.02 22.07
CA ASN A 566 -4.15 -81.86 21.08
C ASN A 566 -5.13 -82.97 20.62
N ALA A 567 -6.41 -82.75 20.71
CA ALA A 567 -7.50 -83.57 20.25
C ALA A 567 -7.77 -83.30 18.74
N LYS A 568 -6.76 -82.95 17.97
CA LYS A 568 -6.95 -82.96 16.51
C LYS A 568 -7.03 -84.35 15.92
N TYR A 569 -6.56 -85.34 16.62
CA TYR A 569 -6.68 -86.74 16.19
C TYR A 569 -6.79 -87.67 17.43
N HIS A 570 -8.03 -87.90 17.91
CA HIS A 570 -8.26 -89.05 18.71
C HIS A 570 -8.26 -90.25 17.73
N ILE A 571 -7.21 -91.06 17.82
CA ILE A 571 -7.29 -92.40 17.29
C ILE A 571 -8.24 -93.12 18.23
N VAL A 572 -9.46 -93.22 17.82
CA VAL A 572 -10.45 -94.06 18.46
C VAL A 572 -10.10 -95.50 18.04
N GLN A 573 -9.76 -96.35 19.01
CA GLN A 573 -9.65 -97.75 18.80
C GLN A 573 -11.03 -98.24 18.44
N VAL A 574 -11.17 -98.63 17.17
CA VAL A 574 -12.44 -99.15 16.64
C VAL A 574 -12.52 -100.59 17.04
N ASP A 575 -13.44 -100.92 17.91
CA ASP A 575 -13.85 -102.27 18.08
C ASP A 575 -14.55 -102.71 16.86
N THR A 576 -14.14 -103.88 16.29
CA THR A 576 -14.46 -104.40 15.00
C THR A 576 -15.93 -104.74 14.79
N ASN A 577 -16.80 -104.41 15.73
CA ASN A 577 -18.22 -104.82 15.66
C ASN A 577 -19.23 -103.66 15.71
N GLU A 578 -18.82 -102.38 15.66
CA GLU A 578 -19.80 -101.30 15.59
C GLU A 578 -19.60 -100.43 14.34
N SER A 579 -20.69 -100.23 13.60
CA SER A 579 -20.77 -99.36 12.47
C SER A 579 -20.50 -97.90 12.92
N TYR A 580 -19.68 -97.15 12.17
CA TYR A 580 -19.42 -95.73 12.45
C TYR A 580 -20.68 -94.95 12.50
N ILE A 581 -21.04 -94.44 13.72
CA ILE A 581 -22.04 -93.41 13.89
C ILE A 581 -21.30 -92.12 14.05
N PHE A 582 -21.24 -91.35 13.00
CA PHE A 582 -20.90 -89.94 13.12
C PHE A 582 -22.04 -89.27 13.89
N LYS A 583 -21.82 -89.02 15.17
CA LYS A 583 -22.65 -88.11 15.92
C LYS A 583 -22.43 -86.71 15.32
N GLU A 584 -23.37 -86.31 14.47
CA GLU A 584 -23.46 -84.86 14.16
C GLU A 584 -23.51 -84.08 15.46
N HIS A 585 -22.44 -83.36 15.70
CA HIS A 585 -22.51 -82.32 16.71
C HIS A 585 -23.35 -81.21 16.13
N ASN A 586 -24.65 -81.13 16.51
CA ASN A 586 -25.62 -80.11 16.17
C ASN A 586 -25.25 -78.73 16.83
N LYS A 587 -23.96 -78.38 16.87
CA LYS A 587 -23.53 -77.05 17.33
C LYS A 587 -22.99 -76.29 16.08
N THR A 588 -23.86 -75.55 15.47
CA THR A 588 -23.44 -74.57 14.47
C THR A 588 -22.71 -73.43 15.18
N THR A 589 -21.39 -73.41 15.03
CA THR A 589 -20.55 -72.35 15.55
C THR A 589 -20.42 -71.28 14.45
N TYR A 590 -20.90 -70.08 14.71
CA TYR A 590 -20.70 -68.99 13.79
C TYR A 590 -19.35 -68.29 14.12
N ASN A 591 -18.48 -68.23 13.14
CA ASN A 591 -17.22 -67.51 13.29
C ASN A 591 -17.40 -66.12 12.72
N ILE A 592 -17.61 -65.13 13.60
CA ILE A 592 -17.74 -63.73 13.25
C ILE A 592 -16.50 -63.02 13.83
N PHE A 593 -15.64 -62.46 12.97
CA PHE A 593 -14.40 -61.80 13.38
C PHE A 593 -13.49 -62.67 14.26
N GLY A 594 -13.46 -63.98 14.03
CA GLY A 594 -12.64 -64.91 14.82
C GLY A 594 -13.23 -65.27 16.18
N LEU A 595 -14.43 -64.85 16.50
CA LEU A 595 -15.16 -65.24 17.67
C LEU A 595 -16.04 -66.42 17.40
N ASN A 596 -15.88 -67.50 18.13
CA ASN A 596 -16.76 -68.66 18.05
C ASN A 596 -18.02 -68.41 18.93
N ILE A 597 -19.15 -68.18 18.28
CA ILE A 597 -20.42 -67.88 18.95
C ILE A 597 -21.24 -69.20 18.90
N ASN A 598 -21.51 -69.79 20.07
CA ASN A 598 -22.33 -70.98 20.19
C ASN A 598 -23.82 -70.67 19.97
N LYS A 599 -24.48 -71.44 19.15
CA LYS A 599 -25.92 -71.24 18.82
C LYS A 599 -26.88 -71.31 20.02
N GLU A 600 -26.42 -71.75 21.17
CA GLU A 600 -27.26 -71.87 22.35
C GLU A 600 -27.63 -70.55 23.04
N SER A 601 -27.04 -69.41 22.65
CA SER A 601 -27.51 -68.13 23.18
C SER A 601 -28.68 -67.64 22.32
N GLY A 602 -29.89 -67.95 22.66
CA GLY A 602 -31.12 -67.51 21.99
C GLY A 602 -31.26 -66.00 21.84
N LYS A 603 -30.51 -65.24 22.61
CA LYS A 603 -30.39 -63.79 22.56
C LYS A 603 -29.70 -63.27 21.28
N LEU A 604 -28.72 -64.02 20.72
CA LEU A 604 -28.02 -63.62 19.50
C LEU A 604 -28.83 -63.84 18.23
N ASP A 605 -29.55 -64.92 18.14
CA ASP A 605 -30.43 -65.21 17.03
C ASP A 605 -31.60 -64.24 16.90
N GLU A 606 -32.15 -63.80 18.04
CA GLU A 606 -33.22 -62.81 18.13
C GLU A 606 -32.72 -61.43 17.75
N PHE A 607 -31.51 -61.07 18.14
CA PHE A 607 -30.84 -59.79 17.80
C PHE A 607 -30.53 -59.73 16.28
N ILE A 608 -29.98 -60.77 15.69
CA ILE A 608 -29.69 -60.81 14.28
C ILE A 608 -30.98 -60.81 13.44
N LYS A 609 -32.02 -61.53 13.85
CA LYS A 609 -33.29 -61.57 13.16
C LYS A 609 -34.01 -60.22 13.12
N ASN A 610 -33.85 -59.39 14.13
CA ASN A 610 -34.53 -58.07 14.23
C ASN A 610 -33.76 -56.95 13.53
N ASN A 611 -32.67 -57.19 12.82
CA ASN A 611 -31.82 -56.17 12.16
C ASN A 611 -31.33 -55.03 13.05
N PHE A 612 -31.69 -55.04 14.34
CA PHE A 612 -31.37 -53.96 15.29
C PHE A 612 -29.87 -53.85 15.55
N ALA A 613 -29.13 -54.99 15.45
CA ALA A 613 -27.67 -55.03 15.57
C ALA A 613 -26.99 -54.22 14.47
N TYR A 614 -27.50 -54.31 13.26
CA TYR A 614 -26.91 -53.54 12.13
C TYR A 614 -27.18 -52.07 12.25
N VAL A 615 -28.33 -51.66 12.78
CA VAL A 615 -28.64 -50.25 13.06
C VAL A 615 -27.74 -49.71 14.16
N LEU A 616 -27.48 -50.49 15.21
CA LEU A 616 -26.57 -50.11 16.30
C LEU A 616 -25.13 -50.00 15.82
N ILE A 617 -24.64 -50.93 15.00
CA ILE A 617 -23.29 -50.84 14.42
C ILE A 617 -23.16 -49.64 13.49
N LEU A 618 -24.16 -49.33 12.68
CA LEU A 618 -24.20 -48.17 11.82
C LEU A 618 -24.20 -46.86 12.65
N LEU A 619 -25.00 -46.78 13.68
CA LEU A 619 -25.01 -45.66 14.63
C LEU A 619 -23.65 -45.52 15.32
N PHE A 620 -22.98 -46.60 15.67
CA PHE A 620 -21.65 -46.61 16.27
C PHE A 620 -20.55 -46.01 15.35
N ILE A 621 -20.70 -46.20 14.04
CA ILE A 621 -19.81 -45.61 13.05
C ILE A 621 -20.14 -44.14 12.81
N VAL A 622 -21.42 -43.80 12.78
CA VAL A 622 -21.92 -42.46 12.43
C VAL A 622 -21.79 -41.45 13.57
N LEU A 623 -22.07 -41.84 14.83
CA LEU A 623 -22.00 -40.94 15.98
C LEU A 623 -20.63 -40.31 16.23
N PRO A 624 -19.49 -41.01 16.12
CA PRO A 624 -18.15 -40.39 16.21
C PRO A 624 -17.86 -39.39 15.11
N ILE A 625 -18.43 -39.57 13.93
CA ILE A 625 -18.28 -38.65 12.79
C ILE A 625 -19.03 -37.34 13.05
N LEU A 626 -20.10 -37.38 13.80
CA LEU A 626 -20.96 -36.22 14.15
C LEU A 626 -20.43 -35.41 15.35
N SER A 627 -19.58 -35.99 16.20
CA SER A 627 -19.08 -35.32 17.41
C SER A 627 -17.59 -35.02 17.31
N PHE A 628 -17.22 -33.76 17.50
CA PHE A 628 -15.83 -33.30 17.37
C PHE A 628 -15.03 -33.31 18.68
N ASN A 629 -15.67 -33.62 19.79
CA ASN A 629 -14.99 -33.71 21.07
C ASN A 629 -14.54 -35.15 21.33
N ILE A 630 -13.23 -35.37 21.42
CA ILE A 630 -12.65 -36.69 21.69
C ILE A 630 -13.20 -37.32 22.98
N PHE A 631 -13.41 -36.52 24.02
CA PHE A 631 -13.99 -37.01 25.28
C PHE A 631 -15.44 -37.40 25.13
N THR A 632 -16.23 -36.64 24.36
CA THR A 632 -17.63 -36.97 24.06
C THR A 632 -17.73 -38.26 23.26
N ASN A 633 -16.83 -38.41 22.24
CA ASN A 633 -16.75 -39.64 21.48
C ASN A 633 -16.32 -40.83 22.34
N LEU A 634 -15.38 -40.64 23.24
CA LEU A 634 -14.93 -41.70 24.16
C LEU A 634 -16.09 -42.14 25.11
N TYR A 635 -16.88 -41.19 25.59
CA TYR A 635 -18.06 -41.46 26.41
C TYR A 635 -19.15 -42.18 25.61
N ILE A 636 -19.45 -41.74 24.41
CA ILE A 636 -20.39 -42.39 23.48
C ILE A 636 -19.93 -43.84 23.19
N PHE A 637 -18.66 -44.01 22.86
CA PHE A 637 -18.05 -45.32 22.66
C PHE A 637 -18.21 -46.19 23.92
N GLY A 638 -17.79 -45.70 25.06
CA GLY A 638 -17.87 -46.45 26.31
C GLY A 638 -19.32 -46.85 26.68
N SER A 639 -20.30 -45.93 26.52
CA SER A 639 -21.67 -46.20 26.79
C SER A 639 -22.27 -47.20 25.82
N PHE A 640 -21.92 -47.12 24.54
CA PHE A 640 -22.38 -48.06 23.51
C PHE A 640 -21.78 -49.44 23.73
N PHE A 641 -20.51 -49.54 24.06
CA PHE A 641 -19.89 -50.81 24.43
C PHE A 641 -20.49 -51.46 25.65
N TYR A 642 -20.76 -50.66 26.70
CA TYR A 642 -21.43 -51.12 27.90
C TYR A 642 -22.84 -51.70 27.58
N MET A 643 -23.55 -51.01 26.69
CA MET A 643 -24.90 -51.46 26.28
C MET A 643 -24.85 -52.78 25.49
N ILE A 644 -23.90 -52.89 24.50
CA ILE A 644 -23.70 -54.14 23.73
C ILE A 644 -23.24 -55.24 24.63
N PHE A 645 -22.33 -54.99 25.54
CA PHE A 645 -21.82 -55.96 26.52
C PHE A 645 -22.93 -56.55 27.39
N ASN A 646 -23.76 -55.67 27.98
CA ASN A 646 -24.91 -56.12 28.76
C ASN A 646 -26.00 -56.83 27.98
N PHE A 647 -26.18 -56.41 26.70
CA PHE A 647 -27.21 -57.02 25.85
C PHE A 647 -26.81 -58.35 25.30
N LEU A 648 -25.56 -58.52 24.86
CA LEU A 648 -25.06 -59.73 24.19
C LEU A 648 -24.40 -60.75 25.15
N ASP A 649 -24.08 -60.36 26.35
CA ASP A 649 -23.34 -61.19 27.35
C ASP A 649 -21.99 -61.74 26.81
N LEU A 650 -21.31 -60.95 25.96
CA LEU A 650 -20.15 -61.35 25.21
C LEU A 650 -18.84 -60.66 25.69
N VAL A 651 -18.21 -61.23 26.70
CA VAL A 651 -16.95 -60.72 27.28
C VAL A 651 -15.85 -60.63 26.21
N ALA A 652 -15.77 -61.58 25.30
CA ALA A 652 -14.76 -61.62 24.27
C ALA A 652 -14.93 -60.49 23.22
N LEU A 653 -16.17 -60.14 22.81
CA LEU A 653 -16.46 -59.03 21.88
C LEU A 653 -16.09 -57.69 22.54
N TYR A 654 -16.46 -57.50 23.79
CA TYR A 654 -16.14 -56.32 24.55
C TYR A 654 -14.64 -56.07 24.62
N THR A 655 -13.82 -57.08 24.96
CA THR A 655 -12.39 -56.99 25.04
C THR A 655 -11.74 -56.64 23.72
N HIS A 656 -12.22 -57.25 22.58
CA HIS A 656 -11.74 -56.91 21.27
C HIS A 656 -11.95 -55.44 20.91
N ILE A 657 -13.19 -54.99 21.08
CA ILE A 657 -13.55 -53.60 20.73
C ILE A 657 -12.84 -52.60 21.66
N ALA A 658 -12.75 -52.92 22.95
CA ALA A 658 -12.04 -52.06 23.93
C ALA A 658 -10.57 -51.89 23.56
N ILE A 659 -9.86 -53.00 23.24
CA ILE A 659 -8.43 -52.96 22.91
C ILE A 659 -8.18 -52.25 21.58
N ILE A 660 -8.98 -52.53 20.56
CA ILE A 660 -8.89 -51.84 19.26
C ILE A 660 -9.15 -50.35 19.43
N SER A 661 -10.21 -49.98 20.19
CA SER A 661 -10.52 -48.57 20.46
C SER A 661 -9.40 -47.86 21.24
N LEU A 662 -8.81 -48.54 22.19
CA LEU A 662 -7.69 -48.04 22.99
C LEU A 662 -6.44 -47.83 22.12
N PHE A 663 -6.13 -48.77 21.21
CA PHE A 663 -5.06 -48.62 20.25
C PHE A 663 -5.26 -47.44 19.32
N VAL A 664 -6.44 -47.31 18.71
CA VAL A 664 -6.77 -46.19 17.82
C VAL A 664 -6.71 -44.86 18.58
N PHE A 665 -7.23 -44.83 19.81
CA PHE A 665 -7.17 -43.65 20.67
C PHE A 665 -5.73 -43.21 20.92
N PHE A 666 -4.82 -44.13 21.34
CA PHE A 666 -3.41 -43.76 21.55
C PHE A 666 -2.71 -43.37 20.26
N ALA A 667 -2.96 -44.04 19.16
CA ALA A 667 -2.39 -43.68 17.87
C ALA A 667 -2.79 -42.25 17.45
N LEU A 668 -4.07 -41.94 17.52
CA LEU A 668 -4.55 -40.58 17.23
C LEU A 668 -4.04 -39.58 18.26
N LYS A 669 -4.06 -39.93 19.56
CA LYS A 669 -3.58 -39.02 20.62
C LYS A 669 -2.12 -38.63 20.44
N PHE A 670 -1.25 -39.54 20.03
CA PHE A 670 0.18 -39.26 19.84
C PHE A 670 0.47 -38.55 18.54
N ILE A 671 -0.31 -38.78 17.47
CA ILE A 671 -0.23 -38.02 16.22
C ILE A 671 -0.74 -36.58 16.41
N LEU A 672 -1.82 -36.39 17.19
CA LEU A 672 -2.52 -35.13 17.39
C LEU A 672 -2.00 -34.31 18.60
N LEU A 673 -0.87 -34.68 19.18
CA LEU A 673 -0.26 -33.93 20.28
C LEU A 673 -0.17 -32.44 19.97
N ASP A 674 -0.50 -31.62 20.96
CA ASP A 674 -0.49 -30.15 20.81
C ASP A 674 0.95 -29.61 20.73
N ASP A 675 1.14 -28.52 20.00
CA ASP A 675 2.46 -27.91 19.82
C ASP A 675 3.07 -27.43 21.16
N LYS A 676 2.21 -27.18 22.17
CA LYS A 676 2.63 -26.89 23.54
C LYS A 676 3.30 -28.11 24.26
N GLN A 677 3.15 -29.31 23.70
CA GLN A 677 3.68 -30.58 24.28
C GLN A 677 4.88 -31.08 23.47
N GLU A 678 5.65 -30.20 22.87
CA GLU A 678 6.81 -30.56 22.03
C GLU A 678 7.82 -31.48 22.70
N ILE A 679 8.09 -31.26 24.01
CA ILE A 679 9.01 -32.08 24.79
C ILE A 679 8.48 -33.52 24.92
N ILE A 680 7.19 -33.66 25.21
CA ILE A 680 6.56 -34.99 25.33
C ILE A 680 6.62 -35.69 23.97
N ARG A 681 6.36 -35.00 22.89
CA ARG A 681 6.45 -35.53 21.52
C ARG A 681 7.87 -36.02 21.21
N LYS A 682 8.92 -35.24 21.52
CA LYS A 682 10.31 -35.64 21.33
C LYS A 682 10.67 -36.93 22.13
N ILE A 683 10.17 -37.03 23.37
CA ILE A 683 10.35 -38.24 24.20
C ILE A 683 9.68 -39.46 23.58
N ILE A 684 8.42 -39.32 23.13
CA ILE A 684 7.68 -40.41 22.48
C ILE A 684 8.38 -40.87 21.20
N ILE A 685 8.85 -39.91 20.37
CA ILE A 685 9.64 -40.21 19.18
C ILE A 685 10.91 -40.98 19.55
N GLY A 686 11.67 -40.55 20.55
CA GLY A 686 12.87 -41.26 21.04
C GLY A 686 12.58 -42.68 21.45
N ILE A 687 11.53 -42.90 22.25
CA ILE A 687 11.05 -44.24 22.65
C ILE A 687 10.67 -45.05 21.40
N SER A 688 9.97 -44.46 20.44
CA SER A 688 9.53 -45.18 19.22
C SER A 688 10.72 -45.68 18.38
N TYR A 689 11.81 -44.91 18.30
CA TYR A 689 13.03 -45.37 17.63
C TYR A 689 13.62 -46.60 18.34
N ILE A 690 13.75 -46.52 19.68
CA ILE A 690 14.29 -47.64 20.45
C ILE A 690 13.45 -48.90 20.28
N VAL A 691 12.13 -48.80 20.45
CA VAL A 691 11.21 -49.93 20.30
C VAL A 691 11.23 -50.50 18.87
N CYS A 692 11.22 -49.66 17.88
CA CYS A 692 11.25 -50.10 16.46
C CYS A 692 12.56 -50.82 16.14
N ILE A 693 13.72 -50.40 16.66
CA ILE A 693 14.99 -51.07 16.50
C ILE A 693 14.96 -52.45 17.16
N PHE A 694 14.46 -52.55 18.41
CA PHE A 694 14.30 -53.82 19.11
C PHE A 694 13.38 -54.78 18.36
N VAL A 695 12.25 -54.28 17.87
CA VAL A 695 11.29 -55.09 17.09
C VAL A 695 11.92 -55.58 15.80
N LEU A 696 12.66 -54.72 15.09
CA LEU A 696 13.38 -55.10 13.87
C LEU A 696 14.38 -56.22 14.10
N LEU A 697 15.09 -56.19 15.25
CA LEU A 697 16.12 -57.17 15.59
C LEU A 697 15.55 -58.49 16.11
N ILE A 698 14.47 -58.44 16.89
CA ILE A 698 13.92 -59.62 17.57
C ILE A 698 12.82 -60.31 16.72
N LYS A 699 11.89 -59.54 16.19
CA LYS A 699 10.71 -60.11 15.46
C LYS A 699 10.24 -59.14 14.35
N PRO A 700 10.95 -59.08 13.22
CA PRO A 700 10.62 -58.14 12.13
C PRO A 700 9.21 -58.33 11.54
N SER A 701 8.62 -59.53 11.64
CA SER A 701 7.26 -59.83 11.25
C SER A 701 6.19 -58.93 11.93
N LEU A 702 6.48 -58.39 13.10
CA LEU A 702 5.60 -57.47 13.81
C LEU A 702 5.55 -56.10 13.15
N MET A 703 6.52 -55.69 12.35
CA MET A 703 6.49 -54.43 11.63
C MET A 703 5.46 -54.42 10.51
N LEU A 704 5.30 -55.54 9.86
CA LEU A 704 4.36 -55.75 8.74
C LEU A 704 3.61 -57.07 8.89
N PRO A 705 2.74 -57.22 9.88
CA PRO A 705 2.13 -58.50 10.25
C PRO A 705 1.29 -59.09 9.11
N VAL A 706 0.74 -58.30 8.22
CA VAL A 706 0.00 -58.77 7.06
C VAL A 706 0.91 -59.54 6.08
N PHE A 707 2.16 -59.08 5.93
CA PHE A 707 3.16 -59.80 5.12
C PHE A 707 3.83 -60.94 5.88
N GLY A 708 3.98 -60.82 7.19
CA GLY A 708 4.53 -61.83 8.04
C GLY A 708 3.70 -63.11 8.08
N SER A 709 2.39 -63.01 8.02
CA SER A 709 1.47 -64.17 7.93
C SER A 709 1.58 -64.92 6.61
N PHE A 710 2.05 -64.32 5.54
CA PHE A 710 2.36 -64.98 4.27
C PHE A 710 3.72 -65.69 4.28
N LEU A 711 4.67 -65.22 5.10
CA LEU A 711 6.03 -65.74 5.16
C LEU A 711 6.19 -66.85 6.21
N GLU A 712 5.47 -66.75 7.31
CA GLU A 712 5.45 -67.76 8.36
C GLU A 712 4.24 -68.70 8.15
N LYS A 713 4.47 -69.86 7.60
CA LYS A 713 3.49 -70.96 7.53
C LYS A 713 3.23 -71.55 8.93
N ASP A 714 2.89 -70.70 9.88
CA ASP A 714 2.52 -71.20 11.18
C ASP A 714 1.02 -71.52 11.19
N SER A 715 0.74 -72.78 11.14
CA SER A 715 -0.62 -73.34 11.16
C SER A 715 -1.34 -73.12 12.51
N ASN A 716 -0.67 -72.61 13.52
CA ASN A 716 -1.26 -72.25 14.80
C ASN A 716 -1.81 -70.88 14.81
N ALA A 717 -2.92 -70.81 14.14
CA ALA A 717 -3.94 -69.82 14.16
C ALA A 717 -3.68 -68.57 15.02
N THR A 718 -3.44 -67.53 14.36
CA THR A 718 -3.66 -66.14 14.69
C THR A 718 -4.71 -66.01 15.80
N TYR A 719 -4.26 -65.50 16.94
CA TYR A 719 -5.13 -65.06 18.01
C TYR A 719 -6.10 -64.02 17.42
N PRO A 720 -7.43 -64.27 17.45
CA PRO A 720 -8.39 -63.46 16.69
C PRO A 720 -8.35 -61.97 16.99
N LEU A 721 -8.06 -61.59 18.21
CA LEU A 721 -7.90 -60.19 18.65
C LEU A 721 -6.67 -59.53 17.99
N LEU A 722 -5.55 -60.26 17.88
CA LEU A 722 -4.34 -59.76 17.27
C LEU A 722 -4.54 -59.58 15.75
N LEU A 723 -5.30 -60.48 15.12
CA LEU A 723 -5.66 -60.36 13.70
C LEU A 723 -6.51 -59.09 13.46
N SER A 724 -7.54 -58.87 14.23
CA SER A 724 -8.39 -57.67 14.14
C SER A 724 -7.58 -56.41 14.35
N LEU A 725 -6.71 -56.37 15.36
CA LEU A 725 -5.82 -55.27 15.64
C LEU A 725 -4.82 -55.04 14.49
N SER A 726 -4.30 -56.10 13.87
CA SER A 726 -3.37 -55.99 12.73
C SER A 726 -4.02 -55.41 11.47
N VAL A 727 -5.30 -55.66 11.23
CA VAL A 727 -6.07 -55.03 10.14
C VAL A 727 -6.20 -53.52 10.37
N VAL A 728 -6.57 -53.11 11.56
CA VAL A 728 -6.68 -51.67 11.89
C VAL A 728 -5.31 -50.97 11.84
N TYR A 729 -4.27 -51.63 12.35
CA TYR A 729 -2.89 -51.16 12.23
C TYR A 729 -2.49 -51.00 10.76
N PHE A 730 -2.76 -51.97 9.91
CA PHE A 730 -2.44 -51.91 8.48
C PHE A 730 -3.11 -50.73 7.79
N ILE A 731 -4.39 -50.44 8.10
CA ILE A 731 -5.11 -49.27 7.56
C ILE A 731 -4.42 -47.97 7.96
N LEU A 732 -4.03 -47.83 9.23
CA LEU A 732 -3.32 -46.63 9.72
C LEU A 732 -1.94 -46.48 9.08
N VAL A 733 -1.15 -47.56 9.00
CA VAL A 733 0.16 -47.58 8.33
C VAL A 733 0.05 -47.25 6.85
N ALA A 734 -0.92 -47.85 6.16
CA ALA A 734 -1.17 -47.55 4.75
C ALA A 734 -1.46 -46.07 4.50
N LEU A 735 -2.28 -45.47 5.35
CA LEU A 735 -2.59 -44.03 5.28
C LEU A 735 -1.33 -43.17 5.48
N VAL A 736 -0.46 -43.53 6.44
CA VAL A 736 0.77 -42.80 6.70
C VAL A 736 1.81 -43.04 5.58
N ILE A 737 1.94 -44.25 5.07
CA ILE A 737 2.83 -44.56 3.93
C ILE A 737 2.38 -43.79 2.67
N PHE A 738 1.07 -43.73 2.42
CA PHE A 738 0.52 -42.94 1.31
C PHE A 738 0.86 -41.44 1.48
N SER A 739 0.74 -40.91 2.70
CA SER A 739 1.16 -39.54 3.01
C SER A 739 2.67 -39.36 2.83
N LEU A 740 3.49 -40.35 3.22
CA LEU A 740 4.94 -40.35 3.06
C LEU A 740 5.33 -40.28 1.58
N GLN A 741 4.73 -41.15 0.77
CA GLN A 741 4.94 -41.19 -0.68
C GLN A 741 4.59 -39.87 -1.35
N LYS A 742 3.44 -39.29 -0.97
CA LYS A 742 3.00 -38.00 -1.50
C LYS A 742 3.92 -36.86 -1.08
N THR A 743 4.41 -36.86 0.17
CA THR A 743 5.36 -35.86 0.70
C THR A 743 6.73 -36.00 0.02
N ALA A 744 7.22 -37.23 -0.17
CA ALA A 744 8.48 -37.51 -0.87
C ALA A 744 8.47 -37.06 -2.36
N ARG A 745 7.30 -37.06 -2.98
CA ARG A 745 7.11 -36.62 -4.37
C ARG A 745 6.72 -35.14 -4.50
N LYS A 746 6.79 -34.35 -3.44
CA LYS A 746 6.34 -32.95 -3.46
C LYS A 746 6.93 -32.11 -4.60
N ASN A 747 8.16 -32.41 -5.01
CA ASN A 747 8.86 -31.69 -6.08
C ASN A 747 8.54 -32.20 -7.51
N SER A 748 7.84 -33.33 -7.63
CA SER A 748 7.48 -33.93 -8.92
C SER A 748 6.00 -33.84 -9.25
N ILE A 749 5.17 -33.37 -8.32
CA ILE A 749 3.72 -33.28 -8.49
C ILE A 749 3.36 -31.82 -8.63
N VAL A 750 2.81 -31.46 -9.79
CA VAL A 750 2.23 -30.10 -9.99
C VAL A 750 1.09 -29.91 -8.98
N PRO A 751 1.12 -28.85 -8.14
CA PRO A 751 0.03 -28.58 -7.23
C PRO A 751 -1.23 -28.19 -8.05
N SER A 752 -2.22 -29.03 -8.05
CA SER A 752 -3.52 -28.79 -8.69
C SER A 752 -4.40 -27.90 -7.81
#